data_0fa79018e0bd0a63ec26badb27d7a379
#
_entry.id   0fa79018e0bd0a63ec26badb27d7a379
#
_cell.length_a   1.000
_cell.length_b   1.000
_cell.length_c   1.000
_cell.angle_alpha   90.00
_cell.angle_beta   90.00
_cell.angle_gamma   90.00
#
_symmetry.space_group_name_H-M   'P 1'
#
loop_
_entity.id
_entity.type
_entity.pdbx_description
1 polymer ?
#
loop_
_entity_poly.entity_id
_entity_poly.type
_entity_poly.pdbx_seq_one_letter_code
_entity_poly.pdbx_strand_id
1 'polypeptide(L)'
;MEYILRVAVHEDAWRRQLGELLELCARTPIREVMLMEESHQLLTSPFPRKKHERMAAVYACMAEAFAAAGVRHSVNLVTCAGHGDNRVPARLMLPFQRFVGEDLAPAHAVYCIADEAWVEYTAQISALYASTRPARLMLDDDFRSLNHTAPYGCFCETHARLVSRELGYDVTPLRLRDAACGLGPDAGEVKAAWMRVNFAAQLRAAKAVERAVHAVSPETQVGLMNSGEPAHSVQGRDMDALLRAFSGGGQCLSRPLGGAYSDALHTDAVEMLTGMSLSMAAVHSSTFWASEVENYPNTPYTKSAAVTQLQMQLHALAGADGLTLNLHDYLATPLPLQREYAEMVCKAAPAVEAVQQLRRGKTMRGVGLPWRGDAALHRQNRAHTPDGMLPARPLDAVLPLLGVPVQFTPAATNVLLGDDVLCYKKAELEAFLRGGLMVDNIAAEHLCAMGFAPLLGCAPDGRIEGPCVEQISSAEYARQWAGTLLCTDWEAVRREGAWITRFAAAAGAQEICRLLDEEKQYLAPALIRFENALGGIVCVLAAPVRTLGWLCRGRAALLRGLLRGMPGCAELPFVEGDANLAPFYYEDAQGGGLLGLVNCGLDDARAVLPDGLRLENALDGTDAEPLRLSPVSVKFYRTCPQQRRNKEDMP
;
A
#
# COMPACT_ATOMS: atom_id res chain seq x y z
N MET A 1 -22.05 -1.19 -3.72
CA MET A 1 -20.77 -1.84 -4.12
C MET A 1 -20.90 -2.42 -5.51
N GLU A 2 -19.97 -2.13 -6.43
CA GLU A 2 -19.91 -2.86 -7.70
C GLU A 2 -19.09 -4.14 -7.54
N TYR A 3 -19.58 -5.26 -8.09
CA TYR A 3 -18.88 -6.54 -8.07
C TYR A 3 -18.45 -6.86 -9.51
N ILE A 4 -17.13 -6.86 -9.76
CA ILE A 4 -16.51 -7.04 -11.07
C ILE A 4 -15.77 -8.37 -11.06
N LEU A 5 -16.25 -9.37 -11.75
CA LEU A 5 -15.62 -10.68 -11.80
C LEU A 5 -14.52 -10.69 -12.89
N ARG A 6 -13.26 -10.91 -12.48
CA ARG A 6 -12.15 -11.14 -13.42
C ARG A 6 -12.09 -12.61 -13.79
N VAL A 7 -12.04 -12.92 -15.08
CA VAL A 7 -12.02 -14.30 -15.57
C VAL A 7 -11.06 -14.45 -16.76
N ALA A 8 -10.18 -15.43 -16.67
CA ALA A 8 -9.39 -15.88 -17.81
C ALA A 8 -10.26 -16.60 -18.85
N VAL A 9 -10.27 -16.11 -20.07
CA VAL A 9 -11.05 -16.67 -21.17
C VAL A 9 -10.15 -17.51 -22.05
N HIS A 10 -10.55 -18.77 -22.26
CA HIS A 10 -9.81 -19.71 -23.10
C HIS A 10 -10.46 -19.82 -24.49
N GLU A 11 -9.61 -19.74 -25.50
CA GLU A 11 -10.02 -19.71 -26.92
C GLU A 11 -10.85 -20.94 -27.35
N ASP A 12 -10.59 -22.09 -26.77
CA ASP A 12 -11.29 -23.35 -27.01
C ASP A 12 -12.48 -23.63 -26.08
N ALA A 13 -12.59 -22.92 -24.96
CA ALA A 13 -13.61 -23.15 -23.93
C ALA A 13 -14.63 -22.00 -23.78
N TRP A 14 -14.47 -20.88 -24.46
CA TRP A 14 -15.21 -19.65 -24.20
C TRP A 14 -16.75 -19.79 -24.30
N ARG A 15 -17.26 -20.68 -25.20
CA ARG A 15 -18.72 -20.87 -25.31
C ARG A 15 -19.32 -21.48 -24.05
N ARG A 16 -18.64 -22.47 -23.47
CA ARG A 16 -19.00 -23.06 -22.18
C ARG A 16 -18.85 -22.02 -21.08
N GLN A 17 -17.70 -21.34 -21.01
CA GLN A 17 -17.46 -20.29 -20.01
C GLN A 17 -18.52 -19.19 -20.08
N LEU A 18 -18.96 -18.76 -21.26
CA LEU A 18 -20.02 -17.76 -21.42
C LEU A 18 -21.32 -18.22 -20.76
N GLY A 19 -21.77 -19.46 -21.05
CA GLY A 19 -22.99 -20.00 -20.44
C GLY A 19 -22.93 -20.06 -18.91
N GLU A 20 -21.80 -20.55 -18.39
CA GLU A 20 -21.54 -20.63 -16.94
C GLU A 20 -21.49 -19.24 -16.28
N LEU A 21 -20.88 -18.24 -16.93
CA LEU A 21 -20.80 -16.86 -16.44
C LEU A 21 -22.17 -16.18 -16.42
N LEU A 22 -22.99 -16.37 -17.45
CA LEU A 22 -24.36 -15.85 -17.48
C LEU A 22 -25.20 -16.43 -16.35
N GLU A 23 -25.10 -17.74 -16.10
CA GLU A 23 -25.78 -18.41 -15.00
C GLU A 23 -25.28 -17.89 -13.63
N LEU A 24 -23.97 -17.72 -13.47
CA LEU A 24 -23.38 -17.15 -12.25
C LEU A 24 -23.88 -15.72 -11.98
N CYS A 25 -23.86 -14.84 -13.00
CA CYS A 25 -24.36 -13.48 -12.86
C CYS A 25 -25.85 -13.41 -12.54
N ALA A 26 -26.66 -14.36 -13.05
CA ALA A 26 -28.07 -14.42 -12.71
C ALA A 26 -28.36 -14.75 -11.23
N ARG A 27 -27.43 -15.47 -10.56
CA ARG A 27 -27.59 -15.95 -9.17
C ARG A 27 -26.81 -15.14 -8.14
N THR A 28 -25.95 -14.21 -8.55
CA THR A 28 -25.07 -13.45 -7.66
C THR A 28 -25.28 -11.94 -7.84
N PRO A 29 -24.75 -11.08 -6.98
CA PRO A 29 -24.76 -9.64 -7.17
C PRO A 29 -23.80 -9.14 -8.27
N ILE A 30 -23.05 -10.01 -8.93
CA ILE A 30 -22.12 -9.66 -10.01
C ILE A 30 -22.89 -9.16 -11.22
N ARG A 31 -22.56 -7.96 -11.71
CA ARG A 31 -23.20 -7.33 -12.89
C ARG A 31 -22.19 -6.86 -13.92
N GLU A 32 -20.90 -7.19 -13.71
CA GLU A 32 -19.83 -6.90 -14.65
C GLU A 32 -18.83 -8.06 -14.67
N VAL A 33 -18.44 -8.48 -15.87
CA VAL A 33 -17.41 -9.50 -16.08
C VAL A 33 -16.24 -8.85 -16.80
N MET A 34 -15.09 -8.87 -16.16
CA MET A 34 -13.83 -8.37 -16.74
C MET A 34 -13.07 -9.54 -17.36
N LEU A 35 -13.05 -9.56 -18.69
CA LEU A 35 -12.42 -10.60 -19.49
C LEU A 35 -10.91 -10.35 -19.55
N MET A 36 -10.14 -11.38 -19.33
CA MET A 36 -8.68 -11.36 -19.49
C MET A 36 -8.20 -12.59 -20.26
N GLU A 37 -7.01 -12.50 -20.81
CA GLU A 37 -6.38 -13.60 -21.52
C GLU A 37 -5.89 -14.67 -20.54
N GLU A 38 -5.73 -15.90 -21.05
CA GLU A 38 -5.19 -17.06 -20.32
C GLU A 38 -3.65 -16.95 -20.07
N SER A 39 -3.15 -15.74 -19.78
CA SER A 39 -1.72 -15.46 -19.83
C SER A 39 -0.93 -15.99 -18.64
N HIS A 40 -1.40 -15.81 -17.43
CA HIS A 40 -0.60 -16.08 -16.22
C HIS A 40 -0.13 -17.53 -16.08
N GLN A 41 -0.90 -18.49 -16.55
CA GLN A 41 -0.53 -19.91 -16.47
C GLN A 41 0.36 -20.37 -17.62
N LEU A 42 0.24 -19.72 -18.78
CA LEU A 42 0.94 -20.12 -19.99
C LEU A 42 2.08 -19.18 -20.35
N LEU A 43 1.90 -17.87 -20.16
CA LEU A 43 2.84 -16.85 -20.59
C LEU A 43 2.68 -15.60 -19.71
N THR A 44 3.74 -15.21 -19.05
CA THR A 44 3.79 -13.97 -18.26
C THR A 44 4.29 -12.76 -19.05
N SER A 45 4.41 -12.89 -20.37
CA SER A 45 4.84 -11.88 -21.33
C SER A 45 3.71 -11.54 -22.30
N PRO A 46 3.72 -10.38 -22.95
CA PRO A 46 2.72 -10.01 -23.94
C PRO A 46 2.64 -11.03 -25.09
N PHE A 47 1.43 -11.38 -25.52
CA PHE A 47 1.21 -12.25 -26.65
C PHE A 47 1.49 -11.55 -27.98
N PRO A 48 1.82 -12.29 -29.05
CA PRO A 48 1.81 -11.75 -30.41
C PRO A 48 0.41 -11.27 -30.85
N ARG A 49 0.35 -10.20 -31.64
CA ARG A 49 -0.87 -9.53 -32.11
C ARG A 49 -1.98 -10.49 -32.59
N LYS A 50 -1.60 -11.52 -33.35
CA LYS A 50 -2.58 -12.52 -33.85
C LYS A 50 -3.37 -13.24 -32.75
N LYS A 51 -2.80 -13.44 -31.56
CA LYS A 51 -3.52 -14.00 -30.41
C LYS A 51 -4.56 -13.00 -29.93
N HIS A 52 -4.18 -11.74 -29.75
CA HIS A 52 -5.11 -10.67 -29.35
C HIS A 52 -6.25 -10.47 -30.35
N GLU A 53 -5.99 -10.57 -31.66
CA GLU A 53 -7.03 -10.50 -32.71
C GLU A 53 -8.08 -11.61 -32.56
N ARG A 54 -7.65 -12.84 -32.29
CA ARG A 54 -8.58 -13.96 -32.04
C ARG A 54 -9.36 -13.76 -30.73
N MET A 55 -8.67 -13.34 -29.67
CA MET A 55 -9.33 -13.09 -28.39
C MET A 55 -10.33 -11.92 -28.46
N ALA A 56 -10.02 -10.84 -29.17
CA ALA A 56 -10.95 -9.74 -29.38
C ALA A 56 -12.22 -10.18 -30.12
N ALA A 57 -12.10 -11.08 -31.09
CA ALA A 57 -13.28 -11.67 -31.75
C ALA A 57 -14.14 -12.52 -30.80
N VAL A 58 -13.50 -13.30 -29.92
CA VAL A 58 -14.20 -14.01 -28.83
C VAL A 58 -14.90 -13.06 -27.90
N TYR A 59 -14.20 -12.01 -27.44
CA TYR A 59 -14.77 -11.01 -26.52
C TYR A 59 -15.96 -10.25 -27.14
N ALA A 60 -15.93 -9.96 -28.45
CA ALA A 60 -17.06 -9.35 -29.14
C ALA A 60 -18.31 -10.24 -29.08
N CYS A 61 -18.17 -11.56 -29.32
CA CYS A 61 -19.28 -12.49 -29.19
C CYS A 61 -19.80 -12.59 -27.73
N MET A 62 -18.90 -12.61 -26.76
CA MET A 62 -19.29 -12.63 -25.33
C MET A 62 -19.99 -11.33 -24.91
N ALA A 63 -19.50 -10.19 -25.39
CA ALA A 63 -20.05 -8.86 -25.11
C ALA A 63 -21.53 -8.75 -25.56
N GLU A 64 -21.85 -9.24 -26.74
CA GLU A 64 -23.24 -9.26 -27.25
C GLU A 64 -24.16 -10.07 -26.32
N ALA A 65 -23.72 -11.25 -25.89
CA ALA A 65 -24.50 -12.12 -25.00
C ALA A 65 -24.63 -11.50 -23.60
N PHE A 66 -23.57 -10.91 -23.05
CA PHE A 66 -23.63 -10.18 -21.77
C PHE A 66 -24.59 -9.00 -21.83
N ALA A 67 -24.53 -8.19 -22.89
CA ALA A 67 -25.42 -7.05 -23.08
C ALA A 67 -26.89 -7.50 -23.14
N ALA A 68 -27.20 -8.59 -23.84
CA ALA A 68 -28.54 -9.17 -23.89
C ALA A 68 -29.04 -9.64 -22.52
N ALA A 69 -28.15 -10.03 -21.61
CA ALA A 69 -28.45 -10.45 -20.25
C ALA A 69 -28.41 -9.30 -19.21
N GLY A 70 -28.14 -8.05 -19.64
CA GLY A 70 -28.00 -6.90 -18.74
C GLY A 70 -26.72 -6.94 -17.88
N VAL A 71 -25.68 -7.67 -18.32
CA VAL A 71 -24.38 -7.76 -17.70
C VAL A 71 -23.39 -6.87 -18.50
N ARG A 72 -22.61 -6.06 -17.83
CA ARG A 72 -21.52 -5.30 -18.49
C ARG A 72 -20.33 -6.22 -18.71
N HIS A 73 -19.60 -5.98 -19.79
CA HIS A 73 -18.27 -6.56 -19.94
C HIS A 73 -17.20 -5.47 -19.82
N SER A 74 -16.05 -5.86 -19.34
CA SER A 74 -14.83 -5.06 -19.27
C SER A 74 -13.63 -5.90 -19.70
N VAL A 75 -12.50 -5.29 -19.95
CA VAL A 75 -11.28 -5.98 -20.36
C VAL A 75 -10.13 -5.62 -19.45
N ASN A 76 -9.39 -6.66 -19.03
CA ASN A 76 -8.10 -6.51 -18.40
C ASN A 76 -7.00 -6.99 -19.36
N LEU A 77 -6.11 -6.09 -19.74
CA LEU A 77 -4.90 -6.43 -20.45
C LEU A 77 -3.85 -6.91 -19.44
N VAL A 78 -3.84 -8.22 -19.18
CA VAL A 78 -3.06 -8.84 -18.07
C VAL A 78 -1.57 -8.74 -18.28
N THR A 79 -1.09 -8.81 -19.54
CA THR A 79 0.34 -8.71 -19.83
C THR A 79 0.62 -7.55 -20.78
N CYS A 80 1.17 -6.47 -20.21
CA CYS A 80 1.56 -5.27 -20.95
C CYS A 80 3.05 -5.27 -21.28
N ALA A 81 3.91 -5.30 -20.26
CA ALA A 81 5.36 -5.32 -20.40
C ALA A 81 5.97 -6.67 -20.00
N GLY A 82 5.28 -7.44 -19.16
CA GLY A 82 5.65 -8.74 -18.63
C GLY A 82 5.78 -8.74 -17.10
N HIS A 83 5.07 -9.67 -16.45
CA HIS A 83 5.09 -9.82 -14.99
C HIS A 83 6.38 -10.44 -14.47
N GLY A 84 6.93 -11.41 -15.17
CA GLY A 84 8.15 -12.11 -14.78
C GLY A 84 8.94 -12.58 -16.00
N ASP A 85 10.23 -12.82 -15.79
CA ASP A 85 11.15 -13.19 -16.86
C ASP A 85 11.15 -14.70 -17.11
N ASN A 86 10.09 -15.19 -17.73
CA ASN A 86 9.99 -16.58 -18.11
C ASN A 86 10.65 -16.83 -19.47
N ARG A 87 11.27 -17.99 -19.62
CA ARG A 87 11.76 -18.44 -20.93
C ARG A 87 10.59 -18.77 -21.85
N VAL A 88 10.48 -18.04 -22.94
CA VAL A 88 9.45 -18.25 -23.96
C VAL A 88 10.09 -18.69 -25.27
N PRO A 89 9.41 -19.52 -26.11
CA PRO A 89 9.90 -19.85 -27.43
C PRO A 89 10.10 -18.61 -28.31
N ALA A 90 11.13 -18.60 -29.14
CA ALA A 90 11.46 -17.46 -30.00
C ALA A 90 10.27 -16.93 -30.83
N ARG A 91 9.34 -17.82 -31.25
CA ARG A 91 8.12 -17.44 -32.02
C ARG A 91 7.14 -16.55 -31.20
N LEU A 92 7.26 -16.51 -29.88
CA LEU A 92 6.42 -15.69 -29.00
C LEU A 92 7.14 -14.42 -28.52
N MET A 93 8.43 -14.28 -28.80
CA MET A 93 9.19 -13.08 -28.47
C MET A 93 8.79 -11.94 -29.39
N LEU A 94 8.58 -10.76 -28.80
CA LEU A 94 8.29 -9.54 -29.54
C LEU A 94 9.58 -8.74 -29.77
N PRO A 95 9.68 -7.99 -30.88
CA PRO A 95 10.90 -7.30 -31.30
C PRO A 95 11.08 -5.96 -30.62
N PHE A 96 10.85 -5.88 -29.29
CA PHE A 96 10.98 -4.65 -28.51
C PHE A 96 12.27 -4.64 -27.71
N GLN A 97 12.69 -3.43 -27.28
CA GLN A 97 13.76 -3.29 -26.31
C GLN A 97 13.38 -4.06 -25.03
N ARG A 98 14.26 -4.99 -24.65
CA ARG A 98 14.06 -5.77 -23.44
C ARG A 98 14.40 -4.94 -22.20
N PHE A 99 13.72 -5.22 -21.11
CA PHE A 99 14.04 -4.71 -19.79
C PHE A 99 15.45 -5.16 -19.37
N VAL A 100 16.21 -4.27 -18.73
CA VAL A 100 17.53 -4.57 -18.19
C VAL A 100 17.52 -4.28 -16.69
N GLY A 101 17.71 -5.32 -15.89
CA GLY A 101 17.73 -5.23 -14.44
C GLY A 101 19.08 -4.83 -13.88
N GLU A 102 19.23 -5.04 -12.58
CA GLU A 102 20.41 -4.65 -11.81
C GLU A 102 21.70 -5.39 -12.16
N ASP A 103 21.60 -6.58 -12.70
CA ASP A 103 22.71 -7.38 -13.21
C ASP A 103 23.21 -6.93 -14.59
N LEU A 104 22.54 -5.93 -15.18
CA LEU A 104 22.76 -5.42 -16.53
C LEU A 104 22.52 -6.45 -17.64
N ALA A 105 21.93 -7.60 -17.32
CA ALA A 105 21.49 -8.57 -18.30
C ALA A 105 20.12 -8.19 -18.86
N PRO A 106 19.90 -8.29 -20.18
CA PRO A 106 18.57 -8.09 -20.74
C PRO A 106 17.67 -9.25 -20.32
N ALA A 107 16.48 -8.93 -19.85
CA ALA A 107 15.43 -9.90 -19.57
C ALA A 107 15.11 -10.72 -20.84
N HIS A 108 14.61 -11.93 -20.65
CA HIS A 108 14.31 -12.81 -21.81
C HIS A 108 13.05 -12.34 -22.54
N ALA A 109 11.97 -12.05 -21.82
CA ALA A 109 10.67 -11.72 -22.38
C ALA A 109 9.89 -10.67 -21.58
N VAL A 110 10.59 -9.79 -20.88
CA VAL A 110 10.05 -8.57 -20.28
C VAL A 110 10.57 -7.37 -21.04
N TYR A 111 9.71 -6.40 -21.33
CA TYR A 111 9.99 -5.31 -22.24
C TYR A 111 10.10 -3.96 -21.53
N CYS A 112 10.88 -3.06 -22.14
CA CYS A 112 11.11 -1.71 -21.66
C CYS A 112 9.97 -0.79 -22.08
N ILE A 113 9.27 -0.18 -21.12
CA ILE A 113 8.16 0.75 -21.39
C ILE A 113 8.60 2.09 -22.01
N ALA A 114 9.92 2.36 -22.08
CA ALA A 114 10.45 3.52 -22.80
C ALA A 114 10.64 3.27 -24.30
N ASP A 115 10.46 2.04 -24.77
CA ASP A 115 10.56 1.69 -26.19
C ASP A 115 9.32 2.18 -26.96
N GLU A 116 9.53 2.99 -27.98
CA GLU A 116 8.44 3.56 -28.79
C GLU A 116 7.63 2.49 -29.53
N ALA A 117 8.28 1.42 -30.02
CA ALA A 117 7.60 0.31 -30.69
C ALA A 117 6.70 -0.47 -29.71
N TRP A 118 7.13 -0.64 -28.46
CA TRP A 118 6.29 -1.22 -27.43
C TRP A 118 5.10 -0.32 -27.08
N VAL A 119 5.30 1.01 -26.97
CA VAL A 119 4.22 1.96 -26.72
C VAL A 119 3.17 1.92 -27.81
N GLU A 120 3.60 1.93 -29.08
CA GLU A 120 2.69 1.84 -30.23
C GLU A 120 1.92 0.53 -30.23
N TYR A 121 2.60 -0.60 -30.01
CA TYR A 121 1.97 -1.91 -29.91
C TYR A 121 0.92 -1.97 -28.82
N THR A 122 1.25 -1.53 -27.59
CA THR A 122 0.32 -1.55 -26.45
C THR A 122 -0.91 -0.69 -26.73
N ALA A 123 -0.73 0.48 -27.34
CA ALA A 123 -1.84 1.34 -27.76
C ALA A 123 -2.73 0.66 -28.83
N GLN A 124 -2.13 -0.02 -29.83
CA GLN A 124 -2.87 -0.75 -30.86
C GLN A 124 -3.66 -1.93 -30.29
N ILE A 125 -3.09 -2.69 -29.35
CA ILE A 125 -3.78 -3.80 -28.69
C ILE A 125 -4.92 -3.28 -27.82
N SER A 126 -4.70 -2.19 -27.10
CA SER A 126 -5.76 -1.55 -26.31
C SER A 126 -6.93 -1.06 -27.19
N ALA A 127 -6.65 -0.44 -28.33
CA ALA A 127 -7.67 -0.04 -29.32
C ALA A 127 -8.41 -1.25 -29.91
N LEU A 128 -7.71 -2.36 -30.14
CA LEU A 128 -8.31 -3.60 -30.64
C LEU A 128 -9.36 -4.13 -29.63
N TYR A 129 -9.05 -4.20 -28.34
CA TYR A 129 -10.02 -4.58 -27.33
C TYR A 129 -11.11 -3.53 -27.10
N ALA A 130 -10.80 -2.25 -27.22
CA ALA A 130 -11.79 -1.18 -27.17
C ALA A 130 -12.86 -1.27 -28.26
N SER A 131 -12.56 -1.94 -29.40
CA SER A 131 -13.55 -2.18 -30.46
C SER A 131 -14.74 -3.05 -30.02
N THR A 132 -14.60 -3.81 -28.93
CA THR A 132 -15.70 -4.55 -28.31
C THR A 132 -16.60 -3.68 -27.44
N ARG A 133 -16.26 -2.38 -27.25
CA ARG A 133 -16.95 -1.38 -26.44
C ARG A 133 -17.10 -1.81 -24.97
N PRO A 134 -16.01 -2.17 -24.27
CA PRO A 134 -16.08 -2.54 -22.86
C PRO A 134 -16.44 -1.33 -21.99
N ALA A 135 -17.10 -1.57 -20.86
CA ALA A 135 -17.36 -0.51 -19.86
C ALA A 135 -16.03 0.04 -19.31
N ARG A 136 -15.08 -0.86 -19.06
CA ARG A 136 -13.74 -0.52 -18.56
C ARG A 136 -12.66 -1.30 -19.32
N LEU A 137 -11.52 -0.66 -19.53
CA LEU A 137 -10.29 -1.30 -20.01
C LEU A 137 -9.19 -0.96 -19.03
N MET A 138 -8.63 -1.98 -18.38
CA MET A 138 -7.55 -1.80 -17.41
C MET A 138 -6.28 -2.51 -17.87
N LEU A 139 -5.17 -1.78 -17.84
CA LEU A 139 -3.85 -2.36 -17.93
C LEU A 139 -3.47 -2.95 -16.57
N ASP A 140 -2.76 -4.06 -16.56
CA ASP A 140 -2.36 -4.72 -15.33
C ASP A 140 -1.13 -4.06 -14.69
N ASP A 141 -0.75 -4.51 -13.53
CA ASP A 141 0.30 -3.90 -12.71
C ASP A 141 1.71 -4.10 -13.27
N ASP A 142 1.87 -4.89 -14.33
CA ASP A 142 3.10 -5.01 -15.10
C ASP A 142 3.37 -3.81 -16.05
N PHE A 143 2.46 -2.84 -16.08
CA PHE A 143 2.72 -1.51 -16.65
C PHE A 143 3.66 -0.72 -15.73
N ARG A 144 4.92 -1.15 -15.67
CA ARG A 144 5.94 -0.62 -14.76
C ARG A 144 7.36 -0.92 -15.26
N SER A 145 8.36 -0.20 -14.72
CA SER A 145 9.78 -0.50 -14.90
C SER A 145 10.33 -1.36 -13.75
N LEU A 146 9.60 -2.39 -13.39
CA LEU A 146 9.93 -3.40 -12.39
C LEU A 146 9.52 -4.77 -12.93
N ASN A 147 10.10 -5.85 -12.43
CA ASN A 147 9.58 -7.19 -12.66
C ASN A 147 9.92 -8.12 -11.47
N HIS A 148 9.35 -9.31 -11.44
CA HIS A 148 9.54 -10.24 -10.32
C HIS A 148 10.91 -10.92 -10.31
N THR A 149 11.64 -10.92 -11.42
CA THR A 149 12.94 -11.61 -11.54
C THR A 149 14.12 -10.69 -11.28
N ALA A 150 14.04 -9.45 -11.80
CA ALA A 150 15.03 -8.39 -11.56
C ALA A 150 14.25 -7.14 -11.16
N PRO A 151 13.97 -6.95 -9.87
CA PRO A 151 12.93 -6.05 -9.40
C PRO A 151 13.15 -4.59 -9.74
N TYR A 152 14.40 -4.16 -9.96
CA TYR A 152 14.71 -2.74 -10.22
C TYR A 152 15.36 -2.54 -11.58
N GLY A 153 14.90 -1.49 -12.28
CA GLY A 153 15.38 -1.08 -13.61
C GLY A 153 14.44 0.03 -14.17
N CYS A 154 14.47 0.36 -15.43
CA CYS A 154 15.24 -0.30 -16.49
C CYS A 154 16.58 0.43 -16.70
N PHE A 155 17.67 -0.33 -16.79
CA PHE A 155 19.03 0.19 -17.04
C PHE A 155 19.48 -0.09 -18.48
N CYS A 156 18.57 -0.15 -19.45
CA CYS A 156 18.89 -0.40 -20.85
C CYS A 156 19.48 0.82 -21.57
N GLU A 157 20.05 0.59 -22.76
CA GLU A 157 20.63 1.64 -23.60
C GLU A 157 19.62 2.76 -23.95
N THR A 158 18.33 2.44 -24.08
CA THR A 158 17.31 3.46 -24.33
C THR A 158 17.20 4.41 -23.15
N HIS A 159 17.15 3.90 -21.91
CA HIS A 159 17.15 4.73 -20.71
C HIS A 159 18.45 5.54 -20.58
N ALA A 160 19.62 4.91 -20.79
CA ALA A 160 20.91 5.59 -20.75
C ALA A 160 20.95 6.78 -21.72
N ARG A 161 20.54 6.58 -22.97
CA ARG A 161 20.45 7.63 -23.99
C ARG A 161 19.49 8.75 -23.63
N LEU A 162 18.31 8.43 -23.05
CA LEU A 162 17.34 9.43 -22.63
C LEU A 162 17.85 10.26 -21.46
N VAL A 163 18.50 9.64 -20.48
CA VAL A 163 19.14 10.33 -19.35
C VAL A 163 20.31 11.18 -19.82
N SER A 164 21.16 10.67 -20.74
CA SER A 164 22.25 11.45 -21.33
C SER A 164 21.74 12.73 -22.01
N ARG A 165 20.64 12.64 -22.74
CA ARG A 165 20.01 13.83 -23.38
C ARG A 165 19.51 14.84 -22.35
N GLU A 166 18.93 14.37 -21.25
CA GLU A 166 18.42 15.24 -20.19
C GLU A 166 19.55 15.95 -19.44
N LEU A 167 20.65 15.24 -19.17
CA LEU A 167 21.78 15.77 -18.43
C LEU A 167 22.78 16.55 -19.30
N GLY A 168 22.80 16.32 -20.61
CA GLY A 168 23.71 16.97 -21.55
C GLY A 168 25.11 16.34 -21.59
N TYR A 169 25.30 15.16 -20.98
CA TYR A 169 26.56 14.39 -21.04
C TYR A 169 26.26 12.88 -21.09
N ASP A 170 27.26 12.08 -21.50
CA ASP A 170 27.08 10.65 -21.69
C ASP A 170 26.93 9.88 -20.37
N VAL A 171 25.86 9.10 -20.27
CA VAL A 171 25.56 8.18 -19.17
C VAL A 171 25.36 6.78 -19.72
N THR A 172 26.15 5.83 -19.23
CA THR A 172 26.05 4.41 -19.64
C THR A 172 25.05 3.64 -18.78
N PRO A 173 24.55 2.46 -19.22
CA PRO A 173 23.73 1.56 -18.41
C PRO A 173 24.35 1.24 -17.04
N LEU A 174 25.66 0.98 -16.99
CA LEU A 174 26.38 0.74 -15.74
C LEU A 174 26.31 1.96 -14.83
N ARG A 175 26.50 3.17 -15.39
CA ARG A 175 26.44 4.42 -14.62
C ARG A 175 25.04 4.67 -14.05
N LEU A 176 23.97 4.33 -14.80
CA LEU A 176 22.59 4.41 -14.30
C LEU A 176 22.38 3.50 -13.09
N ARG A 177 22.80 2.23 -13.20
CA ARG A 177 22.68 1.26 -12.10
C ARG A 177 23.48 1.71 -10.88
N ASP A 178 24.71 2.12 -11.07
CA ASP A 178 25.59 2.58 -9.98
C ASP A 178 25.00 3.81 -9.28
N ALA A 179 24.47 4.76 -10.04
CA ALA A 179 23.80 5.94 -9.48
C ALA A 179 22.54 5.57 -8.67
N ALA A 180 21.73 4.62 -9.16
CA ALA A 180 20.60 4.09 -8.42
C ALA A 180 21.03 3.44 -7.09
N CYS A 181 22.18 2.79 -7.06
CA CYS A 181 22.79 2.25 -5.85
C CYS A 181 23.49 3.32 -4.98
N GLY A 182 23.45 4.60 -5.35
CA GLY A 182 24.11 5.67 -4.60
C GLY A 182 25.63 5.72 -4.78
N LEU A 183 26.17 5.14 -5.87
CA LEU A 183 27.60 5.08 -6.15
C LEU A 183 28.02 6.17 -7.14
N GLY A 184 29.10 6.85 -6.80
CA GLY A 184 29.74 7.90 -7.58
C GLY A 184 29.31 9.32 -7.20
N PRO A 185 30.09 10.34 -7.62
CA PRO A 185 29.97 11.71 -7.13
C PRO A 185 28.69 12.43 -7.59
N ASP A 186 28.15 12.05 -8.76
CA ASP A 186 26.92 12.58 -9.38
C ASP A 186 25.69 11.65 -9.23
N ALA A 187 25.79 10.66 -8.33
CA ALA A 187 24.75 9.62 -8.18
C ALA A 187 23.34 10.20 -7.96
N GLY A 188 23.20 11.25 -7.16
CA GLY A 188 21.91 11.90 -6.89
C GLY A 188 21.31 12.54 -8.14
N GLU A 189 22.12 13.22 -8.96
CA GLU A 189 21.70 13.87 -10.19
C GLU A 189 21.24 12.84 -11.25
N VAL A 190 22.09 11.82 -11.48
CA VAL A 190 21.80 10.75 -12.44
C VAL A 190 20.58 9.94 -12.03
N LYS A 191 20.45 9.59 -10.73
CA LYS A 191 19.25 8.91 -10.19
C LYS A 191 18.00 9.75 -10.41
N ALA A 192 18.05 11.04 -10.12
CA ALA A 192 16.91 11.93 -10.31
C ALA A 192 16.49 12.03 -11.79
N ALA A 193 17.44 12.16 -12.71
CA ALA A 193 17.18 12.18 -14.14
C ALA A 193 16.58 10.83 -14.61
N TRP A 194 17.14 9.71 -14.16
CA TRP A 194 16.62 8.38 -14.46
C TRP A 194 15.17 8.18 -13.98
N MET A 195 14.83 8.62 -12.77
CA MET A 195 13.45 8.55 -12.25
C MET A 195 12.50 9.42 -13.08
N ARG A 196 12.91 10.64 -13.49
CA ARG A 196 12.09 11.49 -14.38
C ARG A 196 11.88 10.86 -15.74
N VAL A 197 12.91 10.26 -16.33
CA VAL A 197 12.85 9.54 -17.63
C VAL A 197 11.89 8.34 -17.54
N ASN A 198 11.98 7.54 -16.47
CA ASN A 198 11.05 6.43 -16.22
C ASN A 198 9.59 6.91 -16.16
N PHE A 199 9.33 7.96 -15.40
CA PHE A 199 7.97 8.47 -15.27
C PHE A 199 7.46 9.12 -16.54
N ALA A 200 8.29 9.86 -17.26
CA ALA A 200 7.95 10.43 -18.57
C ALA A 200 7.59 9.34 -19.59
N ALA A 201 8.28 8.19 -19.56
CA ALA A 201 7.95 7.04 -20.40
C ALA A 201 6.57 6.45 -20.06
N GLN A 202 6.26 6.29 -18.77
CA GLN A 202 4.95 5.82 -18.31
C GLN A 202 3.83 6.78 -18.76
N LEU A 203 4.00 8.09 -18.57
CA LEU A 203 3.02 9.09 -19.00
C LEU A 203 2.80 9.09 -20.51
N ARG A 204 3.87 8.94 -21.29
CA ARG A 204 3.78 8.85 -22.75
C ARG A 204 2.97 7.65 -23.17
N ALA A 205 3.25 6.48 -22.61
CA ALA A 205 2.53 5.25 -22.89
C ALA A 205 1.05 5.31 -22.48
N ALA A 206 0.76 5.82 -21.28
CA ALA A 206 -0.60 6.02 -20.78
C ALA A 206 -1.44 6.90 -21.72
N LYS A 207 -0.88 8.06 -22.13
CA LYS A 207 -1.53 8.95 -23.10
C LYS A 207 -1.71 8.33 -24.49
N ALA A 208 -0.81 7.46 -24.92
CA ALA A 208 -0.93 6.75 -26.19
C ALA A 208 -2.08 5.73 -26.14
N VAL A 209 -2.18 4.98 -25.05
CA VAL A 209 -3.27 4.02 -24.81
C VAL A 209 -4.62 4.75 -24.73
N GLU A 210 -4.71 5.79 -23.90
CA GLU A 210 -5.92 6.59 -23.74
C GLU A 210 -6.44 7.10 -25.10
N ARG A 211 -5.60 7.77 -25.89
CA ARG A 211 -5.98 8.28 -27.20
C ARG A 211 -6.43 7.17 -28.16
N ALA A 212 -5.74 6.03 -28.15
CA ALA A 212 -6.06 4.91 -29.01
C ALA A 212 -7.41 4.25 -28.65
N VAL A 213 -7.69 4.11 -27.36
CA VAL A 213 -8.95 3.57 -26.84
C VAL A 213 -10.11 4.53 -27.14
N HIS A 214 -10.00 5.81 -26.78
CA HIS A 214 -11.07 6.78 -26.94
C HIS A 214 -11.33 7.14 -28.41
N ALA A 215 -10.37 6.96 -29.33
CA ALA A 215 -10.60 7.06 -30.75
C ALA A 215 -11.57 5.98 -31.29
N VAL A 216 -11.67 4.84 -30.62
CA VAL A 216 -12.51 3.69 -30.99
C VAL A 216 -13.79 3.61 -30.13
N SER A 217 -13.66 3.82 -28.82
CA SER A 217 -14.73 3.73 -27.84
C SER A 217 -14.62 4.86 -26.80
N PRO A 218 -15.18 6.04 -27.08
CA PRO A 218 -15.07 7.21 -26.21
C PRO A 218 -15.65 7.02 -24.80
N GLU A 219 -16.60 6.10 -24.65
CA GLU A 219 -17.29 5.82 -23.37
C GLU A 219 -16.54 4.81 -22.49
N THR A 220 -15.53 4.13 -23.02
CA THR A 220 -14.75 3.16 -22.25
C THR A 220 -13.89 3.87 -21.21
N GLN A 221 -14.09 3.56 -19.93
CA GLN A 221 -13.24 4.07 -18.87
C GLN A 221 -11.89 3.33 -18.88
N VAL A 222 -10.80 4.08 -19.03
CA VAL A 222 -9.44 3.51 -19.08
C VAL A 222 -8.76 3.69 -17.73
N GLY A 223 -8.11 2.63 -17.24
CA GLY A 223 -7.47 2.65 -15.93
C GLY A 223 -6.28 1.71 -15.80
N LEU A 224 -5.73 1.69 -14.59
CA LEU A 224 -4.53 0.95 -14.26
C LEU A 224 -4.72 0.12 -12.98
N MET A 225 -4.26 -1.11 -13.03
CA MET A 225 -4.04 -1.93 -11.84
C MET A 225 -2.65 -1.60 -11.27
N ASN A 226 -2.56 -1.41 -9.95
CA ASN A 226 -1.35 -0.93 -9.30
C ASN A 226 -0.76 -1.94 -8.35
N SER A 227 0.57 -1.96 -8.25
CA SER A 227 1.31 -2.51 -7.12
C SER A 227 1.45 -1.46 -6.00
N GLY A 228 2.22 -1.73 -4.95
CA GLY A 228 2.37 -0.82 -3.80
C GLY A 228 3.13 0.47 -4.09
N GLU A 229 2.70 1.57 -3.49
CA GLU A 229 3.28 2.91 -3.66
C GLU A 229 4.80 3.00 -3.39
N PRO A 230 5.36 2.35 -2.35
CA PRO A 230 6.80 2.40 -2.13
C PRO A 230 7.61 1.89 -3.33
N ALA A 231 7.18 0.79 -3.97
CA ALA A 231 7.84 0.24 -5.14
C ALA A 231 7.71 1.17 -6.36
N HIS A 232 6.56 1.82 -6.53
CA HIS A 232 6.35 2.77 -7.62
C HIS A 232 7.14 4.08 -7.44
N SER A 233 7.39 4.52 -6.22
CA SER A 233 8.21 5.70 -5.95
C SER A 233 9.63 5.56 -6.50
N VAL A 234 10.19 4.33 -6.52
CA VAL A 234 11.51 4.05 -7.09
C VAL A 234 11.59 4.37 -8.59
N GLN A 235 10.46 4.29 -9.29
CA GLN A 235 10.36 4.64 -10.71
C GLN A 235 10.07 6.13 -10.95
N GLY A 236 10.02 6.93 -9.90
CA GLY A 236 9.62 8.33 -9.96
C GLY A 236 8.14 8.55 -10.29
N ARG A 237 7.27 7.53 -10.07
CA ARG A 237 5.86 7.57 -10.44
C ARG A 237 5.08 8.55 -9.57
N ASP A 238 4.44 9.53 -10.19
CA ASP A 238 3.32 10.28 -9.64
C ASP A 238 2.03 9.56 -10.04
N MET A 239 1.40 8.88 -9.08
CA MET A 239 0.22 8.05 -9.34
C MET A 239 -0.97 8.87 -9.80
N ASP A 240 -1.20 10.04 -9.19
CA ASP A 240 -2.31 10.93 -9.58
C ASP A 240 -2.17 11.41 -11.03
N ALA A 241 -0.97 11.86 -11.41
CA ALA A 241 -0.70 12.30 -12.78
C ALA A 241 -0.81 11.14 -13.80
N LEU A 242 -0.40 9.92 -13.42
CA LEU A 242 -0.51 8.75 -14.27
C LEU A 242 -1.97 8.34 -14.51
N LEU A 243 -2.79 8.29 -13.46
CA LEU A 243 -4.21 7.95 -13.57
C LEU A 243 -4.97 9.00 -14.39
N ARG A 244 -4.65 10.28 -14.23
CA ARG A 244 -5.20 11.34 -15.10
C ARG A 244 -4.80 11.18 -16.56
N ALA A 245 -3.60 10.68 -16.83
CA ALA A 245 -3.15 10.42 -18.20
C ALA A 245 -3.94 9.29 -18.87
N PHE A 246 -4.38 8.28 -18.10
CA PHE A 246 -5.25 7.21 -18.58
C PHE A 246 -6.71 7.66 -18.75
N SER A 247 -7.20 8.57 -17.89
CA SER A 247 -8.63 8.93 -17.86
C SER A 247 -9.06 9.88 -18.97
N GLY A 248 -8.12 10.54 -19.67
CA GLY A 248 -8.44 11.49 -20.74
C GLY A 248 -9.29 12.69 -20.27
N GLY A 249 -9.24 13.04 -18.99
CA GLY A 249 -10.04 14.10 -18.37
C GLY A 249 -11.36 13.64 -17.74
N GLY A 250 -11.71 12.35 -17.83
CA GLY A 250 -12.81 11.73 -17.11
C GLY A 250 -12.44 11.37 -15.66
N GLN A 251 -13.34 10.64 -14.98
CA GLN A 251 -13.04 10.03 -13.69
C GLN A 251 -11.92 9.00 -13.83
N CYS A 252 -10.90 9.09 -12.98
CA CYS A 252 -9.84 8.10 -12.95
C CYS A 252 -10.37 6.72 -12.54
N LEU A 253 -9.69 5.67 -12.98
CA LEU A 253 -9.98 4.27 -12.63
C LEU A 253 -8.71 3.62 -12.15
N SER A 254 -8.75 3.02 -10.96
CA SER A 254 -7.61 2.29 -10.41
C SER A 254 -8.03 1.05 -9.66
N ARG A 255 -7.23 -0.02 -9.79
CA ARG A 255 -7.23 -1.17 -8.89
C ARG A 255 -6.00 -1.06 -8.01
N PRO A 256 -6.13 -0.55 -6.77
CA PRO A 256 -5.03 -0.54 -5.83
C PRO A 256 -4.68 -1.98 -5.42
N LEU A 257 -3.43 -2.21 -5.03
CA LEU A 257 -2.97 -3.50 -4.53
C LEU A 257 -3.82 -3.93 -3.32
N GLY A 258 -4.41 -5.10 -3.42
CA GLY A 258 -5.25 -5.69 -2.37
C GLY A 258 -4.67 -6.95 -1.72
N GLY A 259 -3.48 -7.24 -1.94
CA GLY A 259 -2.51 -8.29 -1.67
C GLY A 259 -2.65 -9.30 -0.52
N ALA A 260 -3.83 -9.65 -0.01
CA ALA A 260 -3.98 -10.80 0.89
C ALA A 260 -4.33 -12.05 0.06
N TYR A 261 -3.32 -12.71 -0.52
CA TYR A 261 -3.51 -13.80 -1.49
C TYR A 261 -3.73 -15.18 -0.86
N SER A 262 -3.39 -15.35 0.41
CA SER A 262 -3.46 -16.63 1.12
C SER A 262 -3.80 -16.45 2.60
N ASP A 263 -4.02 -17.58 3.29
CA ASP A 263 -4.20 -17.63 4.75
C ASP A 263 -2.86 -17.77 5.49
N ALA A 264 -1.72 -17.75 4.79
CA ALA A 264 -0.41 -18.06 5.35
C ALA A 264 0.04 -17.07 6.43
N LEU A 265 -0.25 -15.76 6.23
CA LEU A 265 0.06 -14.72 7.20
C LEU A 265 -1.23 -14.02 7.61
N HIS A 266 -1.63 -14.21 8.86
CA HIS A 266 -2.84 -13.60 9.39
C HIS A 266 -2.79 -12.06 9.45
N THR A 267 -1.59 -11.46 9.46
CA THR A 267 -1.39 -10.00 9.43
C THR A 267 -1.60 -9.38 8.05
N ASP A 268 -1.59 -10.18 6.97
CA ASP A 268 -1.72 -9.70 5.60
C ASP A 268 -2.98 -8.85 5.38
N ALA A 269 -4.07 -9.16 6.09
CA ALA A 269 -5.29 -8.37 6.02
C ALA A 269 -5.10 -6.91 6.50
N VAL A 270 -4.25 -6.68 7.52
CA VAL A 270 -3.91 -5.34 8.02
C VAL A 270 -2.94 -4.65 7.06
N GLU A 271 -1.92 -5.37 6.58
CA GLU A 271 -0.95 -4.85 5.61
C GLU A 271 -1.63 -4.45 4.30
N MET A 272 -2.54 -5.28 3.80
CA MET A 272 -3.37 -4.98 2.63
C MET A 272 -4.19 -3.70 2.83
N LEU A 273 -4.91 -3.58 3.94
CA LEU A 273 -5.78 -2.42 4.18
C LEU A 273 -4.97 -1.13 4.31
N THR A 274 -3.82 -1.19 4.97
CA THR A 274 -2.92 -0.03 5.09
C THR A 274 -2.29 0.33 3.75
N GLY A 275 -1.81 -0.64 2.97
CA GLY A 275 -1.26 -0.43 1.63
C GLY A 275 -2.26 0.17 0.66
N MET A 276 -3.51 -0.32 0.66
CA MET A 276 -4.60 0.24 -0.13
C MET A 276 -4.94 1.67 0.31
N SER A 277 -5.02 1.92 1.62
CA SER A 277 -5.29 3.26 2.16
C SER A 277 -4.18 4.25 1.82
N LEU A 278 -2.92 3.79 1.80
CA LEU A 278 -1.78 4.57 1.34
C LEU A 278 -1.91 4.95 -0.14
N SER A 279 -2.24 3.96 -1.00
CA SER A 279 -2.44 4.21 -2.44
C SER A 279 -3.58 5.20 -2.69
N MET A 280 -4.70 5.08 -1.96
CA MET A 280 -5.81 6.03 -2.05
C MET A 280 -5.42 7.43 -1.57
N ALA A 281 -4.60 7.54 -0.53
CA ALA A 281 -4.11 8.83 -0.01
C ALA A 281 -3.11 9.52 -0.96
N ALA A 282 -2.43 8.77 -1.82
CA ALA A 282 -1.49 9.29 -2.82
C ALA A 282 -2.17 9.92 -4.04
N VAL A 283 -3.49 9.71 -4.22
CA VAL A 283 -4.25 10.18 -5.38
C VAL A 283 -5.28 11.23 -4.95
N HIS A 284 -5.26 12.38 -5.59
CA HIS A 284 -6.13 13.51 -5.26
C HIS A 284 -7.29 13.71 -6.25
N SER A 285 -7.16 13.12 -7.44
CA SER A 285 -8.19 13.16 -8.47
C SER A 285 -9.38 12.27 -8.14
N SER A 286 -10.57 12.65 -8.65
CA SER A 286 -11.75 11.80 -8.54
C SER A 286 -11.49 10.45 -9.21
N THR A 287 -11.48 9.39 -8.41
CA THR A 287 -11.12 8.03 -8.83
C THR A 287 -12.19 7.04 -8.46
N PHE A 288 -12.53 6.15 -9.40
CA PHE A 288 -13.27 4.93 -9.11
C PHE A 288 -12.28 3.86 -8.63
N TRP A 289 -12.40 3.44 -7.41
CA TRP A 289 -11.53 2.46 -6.77
C TRP A 289 -12.12 1.06 -6.91
N ALA A 290 -11.60 0.29 -7.87
CA ALA A 290 -11.97 -1.11 -8.13
C ALA A 290 -11.00 -2.07 -7.41
N SER A 291 -11.13 -2.20 -6.09
CA SER A 291 -10.15 -2.88 -5.24
C SER A 291 -9.97 -4.35 -5.57
N GLU A 292 -8.76 -4.85 -5.38
CA GLU A 292 -8.37 -6.22 -5.67
C GLU A 292 -8.81 -7.20 -4.59
N VAL A 293 -9.60 -8.20 -4.97
CA VAL A 293 -9.87 -9.39 -4.16
C VAL A 293 -9.38 -10.60 -4.93
N GLU A 294 -8.23 -11.11 -4.52
CA GLU A 294 -7.55 -12.19 -5.22
C GLU A 294 -7.09 -13.28 -4.24
N ASN A 295 -7.05 -14.51 -4.72
CA ASN A 295 -6.64 -15.69 -3.97
C ASN A 295 -5.62 -16.53 -4.77
N TYR A 296 -4.60 -15.88 -5.33
CA TYR A 296 -3.59 -16.56 -6.13
C TYR A 296 -2.92 -17.74 -5.38
N PRO A 297 -2.75 -18.90 -6.00
CA PRO A 297 -3.04 -19.28 -7.38
C PRO A 297 -4.51 -19.69 -7.66
N ASN A 298 -5.49 -19.00 -7.13
CA ASN A 298 -6.92 -19.12 -7.41
C ASN A 298 -7.52 -20.49 -7.05
N THR A 299 -7.26 -20.90 -5.84
CA THR A 299 -7.73 -22.19 -5.29
C THR A 299 -8.16 -22.04 -3.82
N PRO A 300 -9.22 -22.72 -3.38
CA PRO A 300 -9.66 -22.69 -1.98
C PRO A 300 -8.67 -23.33 -1.00
N TYR A 301 -7.65 -24.03 -1.50
CA TYR A 301 -6.58 -24.58 -0.66
C TYR A 301 -5.56 -23.53 -0.21
N THR A 302 -5.49 -22.37 -0.86
CA THR A 302 -4.57 -21.30 -0.49
C THR A 302 -5.23 -20.21 0.33
N LYS A 303 -6.53 -19.92 0.08
CA LYS A 303 -7.25 -18.87 0.78
C LYS A 303 -8.70 -19.28 1.04
N SER A 304 -9.08 -19.23 2.31
CA SER A 304 -10.41 -19.58 2.76
C SER A 304 -11.47 -18.54 2.38
N ALA A 305 -12.71 -18.97 2.37
CA ALA A 305 -13.86 -18.09 2.23
C ALA A 305 -13.92 -17.05 3.37
N ALA A 306 -13.49 -17.41 4.59
CA ALA A 306 -13.50 -16.50 5.74
C ALA A 306 -12.55 -15.31 5.52
N VAL A 307 -11.28 -15.56 5.12
CA VAL A 307 -10.31 -14.51 4.83
C VAL A 307 -10.75 -13.68 3.61
N THR A 308 -11.34 -14.29 2.59
CA THR A 308 -11.86 -13.56 1.42
C THR A 308 -13.03 -12.63 1.80
N GLN A 309 -13.97 -13.09 2.64
CA GLN A 309 -15.05 -12.23 3.14
C GLN A 309 -14.52 -11.07 4.00
N LEU A 310 -13.56 -11.34 4.89
CA LEU A 310 -12.88 -10.31 5.66
C LEU A 310 -12.26 -9.27 4.71
N GLN A 311 -11.51 -9.70 3.69
CA GLN A 311 -10.91 -8.82 2.70
C GLN A 311 -11.95 -7.94 2.00
N MET A 312 -13.07 -8.50 1.53
CA MET A 312 -14.15 -7.74 0.89
C MET A 312 -14.70 -6.64 1.82
N GLN A 313 -14.90 -6.94 3.10
CA GLN A 313 -15.39 -5.97 4.10
C GLN A 313 -14.36 -4.89 4.39
N LEU A 314 -13.06 -5.24 4.47
CA LEU A 314 -11.98 -4.28 4.68
C LEU A 314 -11.80 -3.35 3.48
N HIS A 315 -12.00 -3.83 2.26
CA HIS A 315 -11.99 -2.98 1.07
C HIS A 315 -13.15 -1.98 1.07
N ALA A 316 -14.33 -2.41 1.48
CA ALA A 316 -15.47 -1.51 1.66
C ALA A 316 -15.19 -0.46 2.76
N LEU A 317 -14.55 -0.85 3.87
CA LEU A 317 -14.12 0.05 4.95
C LEU A 317 -13.06 1.05 4.46
N ALA A 318 -12.10 0.66 3.63
CA ALA A 318 -11.14 1.57 3.04
C ALA A 318 -11.80 2.61 2.12
N GLY A 319 -12.93 2.30 1.51
CA GLY A 319 -13.67 3.21 0.65
C GLY A 319 -13.68 2.80 -0.82
N ALA A 320 -13.56 1.51 -1.11
CA ALA A 320 -13.72 0.99 -2.47
C ALA A 320 -15.11 1.27 -3.05
N ASP A 321 -15.16 1.63 -4.33
CA ASP A 321 -16.39 1.78 -5.10
C ASP A 321 -16.83 0.44 -5.70
N GLY A 322 -15.86 -0.39 -6.07
CA GLY A 322 -16.05 -1.73 -6.61
C GLY A 322 -15.00 -2.72 -6.12
N LEU A 323 -15.29 -4.00 -6.26
CA LEU A 323 -14.38 -5.10 -5.98
C LEU A 323 -14.09 -5.87 -7.27
N THR A 324 -12.82 -5.95 -7.67
CA THR A 324 -12.38 -6.84 -8.74
C THR A 324 -12.12 -8.22 -8.14
N LEU A 325 -12.97 -9.18 -8.47
CA LEU A 325 -12.99 -10.51 -7.89
C LEU A 325 -12.22 -11.47 -8.80
N ASN A 326 -10.99 -11.79 -8.45
CA ASN A 326 -10.15 -12.76 -9.15
C ASN A 326 -10.08 -14.06 -8.36
N LEU A 327 -11.16 -14.84 -8.36
CA LEU A 327 -11.39 -15.96 -7.46
C LEU A 327 -11.26 -17.33 -8.15
N HIS A 328 -11.51 -17.38 -9.46
CA HIS A 328 -11.47 -18.62 -10.23
C HIS A 328 -10.09 -18.84 -10.86
N ASP A 329 -9.72 -20.08 -11.02
CA ASP A 329 -8.45 -20.42 -11.66
C ASP A 329 -8.38 -19.96 -13.13
N TYR A 330 -7.15 -19.91 -13.66
CA TYR A 330 -6.89 -19.51 -15.03
C TYR A 330 -6.89 -20.71 -16.02
N LEU A 331 -7.41 -21.86 -15.58
CA LEU A 331 -7.34 -23.13 -16.33
C LEU A 331 -8.68 -23.49 -16.99
N ALA A 332 -9.63 -22.57 -17.00
CA ALA A 332 -11.00 -22.77 -17.47
C ALA A 332 -11.72 -23.94 -16.76
N THR A 333 -11.40 -24.22 -15.51
CA THR A 333 -12.18 -25.18 -14.71
C THR A 333 -13.64 -24.75 -14.71
N PRO A 334 -14.60 -25.66 -14.93
CA PRO A 334 -16.02 -25.32 -14.94
C PRO A 334 -16.47 -24.62 -13.66
N LEU A 335 -17.14 -23.47 -13.78
CA LEU A 335 -17.60 -22.69 -12.62
C LEU A 335 -18.53 -23.48 -11.67
N PRO A 336 -19.39 -24.40 -12.13
CA PRO A 336 -20.18 -25.25 -11.24
C PRO A 336 -19.35 -26.14 -10.30
N LEU A 337 -18.09 -26.41 -10.63
CA LEU A 337 -17.16 -27.13 -9.76
C LEU A 337 -16.48 -26.24 -8.71
N GLN A 338 -16.67 -24.92 -8.82
CA GLN A 338 -16.10 -23.87 -7.93
C GLN A 338 -17.25 -23.02 -7.33
N ARG A 339 -18.36 -23.65 -7.00
CA ARG A 339 -19.60 -23.00 -6.53
C ARG A 339 -19.45 -22.24 -5.22
N GLU A 340 -18.46 -22.61 -4.40
CA GLU A 340 -18.16 -22.00 -3.11
C GLU A 340 -17.87 -20.50 -3.22
N TYR A 341 -17.29 -20.04 -4.32
CA TYR A 341 -17.01 -18.61 -4.54
C TYR A 341 -18.30 -17.81 -4.77
N ALA A 342 -19.25 -18.34 -5.55
CA ALA A 342 -20.54 -17.70 -5.76
C ALA A 342 -21.35 -17.61 -4.44
N GLU A 343 -21.39 -18.69 -3.66
CA GLU A 343 -22.04 -18.74 -2.35
C GLU A 343 -21.39 -17.75 -1.37
N MET A 344 -20.07 -17.68 -1.36
CA MET A 344 -19.30 -16.76 -0.52
C MET A 344 -19.60 -15.28 -0.86
N VAL A 345 -19.60 -14.90 -2.15
CA VAL A 345 -19.93 -13.53 -2.58
C VAL A 345 -21.35 -13.14 -2.19
N CYS A 346 -22.33 -14.02 -2.41
CA CYS A 346 -23.72 -13.79 -2.01
C CYS A 346 -23.86 -13.59 -0.50
N LYS A 347 -23.13 -14.37 0.29
CA LYS A 347 -23.14 -14.26 1.76
C LYS A 347 -22.48 -12.97 2.26
N ALA A 348 -21.39 -12.55 1.62
CA ALA A 348 -20.64 -11.36 2.03
C ALA A 348 -21.32 -10.04 1.62
N ALA A 349 -22.02 -10.01 0.48
CA ALA A 349 -22.52 -8.80 -0.15
C ALA A 349 -23.34 -7.87 0.78
N PRO A 350 -24.32 -8.35 1.58
CA PRO A 350 -25.10 -7.46 2.45
C PRO A 350 -24.24 -6.69 3.45
N ALA A 351 -23.26 -7.35 4.08
CA ALA A 351 -22.35 -6.70 5.02
C ALA A 351 -21.40 -5.72 4.33
N VAL A 352 -20.86 -6.10 3.16
CA VAL A 352 -19.97 -5.26 2.34
C VAL A 352 -20.68 -3.97 1.92
N GLU A 353 -21.92 -4.06 1.46
CA GLU A 353 -22.72 -2.89 1.04
C GLU A 353 -23.10 -2.00 2.22
N ALA A 354 -23.46 -2.58 3.35
CA ALA A 354 -23.73 -1.82 4.57
C ALA A 354 -22.48 -1.04 5.03
N VAL A 355 -21.31 -1.69 5.05
CA VAL A 355 -20.04 -1.04 5.39
C VAL A 355 -19.70 0.09 4.42
N GLN A 356 -19.86 -0.12 3.11
CA GLN A 356 -19.66 0.93 2.11
C GLN A 356 -20.55 2.16 2.38
N GLN A 357 -21.81 1.95 2.73
CA GLN A 357 -22.72 3.05 3.08
C GLN A 357 -22.29 3.77 4.35
N LEU A 358 -21.91 3.04 5.40
CA LEU A 358 -21.42 3.62 6.66
C LEU A 358 -20.14 4.43 6.47
N ARG A 359 -19.28 4.01 5.54
CA ARG A 359 -17.98 4.66 5.24
C ARG A 359 -18.13 5.94 4.41
N ARG A 360 -19.22 6.09 3.67
CA ARG A 360 -19.43 7.22 2.73
C ARG A 360 -19.29 8.57 3.44
N GLY A 361 -18.52 9.47 2.84
CA GLY A 361 -18.27 10.82 3.36
C GLY A 361 -17.35 10.90 4.57
N LYS A 362 -16.74 9.80 5.00
CA LYS A 362 -15.80 9.77 6.11
C LYS A 362 -14.37 9.65 5.61
N THR A 363 -13.43 10.29 6.33
CA THR A 363 -11.98 10.23 6.05
C THR A 363 -11.28 9.46 7.15
N MET A 364 -10.20 8.76 6.82
CA MET A 364 -9.36 8.06 7.78
C MET A 364 -8.75 9.04 8.78
N ARG A 365 -8.75 8.67 10.08
CA ARG A 365 -8.22 9.45 11.19
C ARG A 365 -7.32 8.61 12.07
N GLY A 366 -6.21 9.20 12.49
CA GLY A 366 -5.25 8.52 13.35
C GLY A 366 -3.96 9.30 13.49
N VAL A 367 -2.94 8.63 14.00
CA VAL A 367 -1.55 9.12 13.97
C VAL A 367 -1.11 9.21 12.50
N GLY A 368 -0.54 10.35 12.10
CA GLY A 368 -0.11 10.60 10.73
C GLY A 368 1.14 9.80 10.36
N LEU A 369 1.05 9.04 9.28
CA LEU A 369 2.17 8.39 8.58
C LEU A 369 2.22 8.98 7.17
N PRO A 370 2.51 10.28 7.02
CA PRO A 370 2.34 10.98 5.76
C PRO A 370 3.23 10.36 4.67
N TRP A 371 2.68 10.27 3.46
CA TRP A 371 3.34 9.71 2.29
C TRP A 371 3.71 10.78 1.27
N ARG A 372 4.87 10.60 0.65
CA ARG A 372 5.33 11.39 -0.50
C ARG A 372 5.68 10.44 -1.64
N GLY A 373 5.06 10.62 -2.79
CA GLY A 373 5.34 9.79 -3.98
C GLY A 373 6.78 9.89 -4.48
N ASP A 374 7.49 10.99 -4.15
CA ASP A 374 8.90 11.22 -4.47
C ASP A 374 9.89 10.72 -3.39
N ALA A 375 9.43 9.95 -2.41
CA ALA A 375 10.25 9.50 -1.28
C ALA A 375 11.55 8.78 -1.69
N ALA A 376 11.50 7.91 -2.70
CA ALA A 376 12.69 7.20 -3.18
C ALA A 376 13.75 8.15 -3.78
N LEU A 377 13.34 9.32 -4.31
CA LEU A 377 14.28 10.32 -4.83
C LEU A 377 15.17 10.87 -3.72
N HIS A 378 14.62 11.11 -2.54
CA HIS A 378 15.30 11.70 -1.40
C HIS A 378 16.06 10.67 -0.55
N ARG A 379 15.79 9.37 -0.77
CA ARG A 379 16.39 8.31 0.02
C ARG A 379 17.89 8.19 -0.25
N GLN A 380 18.66 8.14 0.84
CA GLN A 380 20.10 7.83 0.82
C GLN A 380 20.29 6.31 0.80
N ASN A 381 20.74 5.77 -0.32
CA ASN A 381 20.99 4.33 -0.46
C ASN A 381 22.31 3.92 0.22
N ARG A 382 22.25 3.73 1.55
CA ARG A 382 23.42 3.40 2.38
C ARG A 382 23.88 1.95 2.22
N ALA A 383 23.00 1.08 1.76
CA ALA A 383 23.31 -0.32 1.52
C ALA A 383 24.05 -0.52 0.18
N HIS A 384 24.02 0.50 -0.69
CA HIS A 384 24.56 0.43 -2.05
C HIS A 384 24.03 -0.75 -2.88
N THR A 385 22.77 -1.11 -2.61
CA THR A 385 22.04 -2.16 -3.33
C THR A 385 20.78 -1.58 -3.95
N PRO A 386 20.21 -2.20 -4.98
CA PRO A 386 18.94 -1.75 -5.56
C PRO A 386 17.79 -1.72 -4.55
N ASP A 387 17.71 -2.68 -3.62
CA ASP A 387 16.73 -2.69 -2.53
C ASP A 387 16.85 -1.46 -1.61
N GLY A 388 18.04 -0.89 -1.48
CA GLY A 388 18.29 0.30 -0.70
C GLY A 388 17.54 1.55 -1.21
N MET A 389 17.00 1.53 -2.44
CA MET A 389 16.15 2.60 -2.96
C MET A 389 14.73 2.56 -2.41
N LEU A 390 14.25 1.40 -1.94
CA LEU A 390 12.87 1.22 -1.51
C LEU A 390 12.61 1.95 -0.19
N PRO A 391 11.65 2.89 -0.12
CA PRO A 391 11.24 3.49 1.14
C PRO A 391 10.69 2.44 2.12
N ALA A 392 11.25 2.40 3.32
CA ALA A 392 10.80 1.48 4.35
C ALA A 392 9.60 2.08 5.12
N ARG A 393 8.51 1.31 5.22
CA ARG A 393 7.26 1.73 5.87
C ARG A 393 6.85 0.74 6.98
N PRO A 394 7.72 0.42 7.96
CA PRO A 394 7.45 -0.64 8.93
C PRO A 394 6.26 -0.34 9.85
N LEU A 395 5.94 0.94 10.11
CA LEU A 395 4.86 1.31 11.02
C LEU A 395 3.47 1.31 10.39
N ASP A 396 3.34 1.20 9.07
CA ASP A 396 2.04 1.23 8.39
C ASP A 396 1.09 0.13 8.90
N ALA A 397 1.61 -1.09 9.10
CA ALA A 397 0.87 -2.20 9.68
C ALA A 397 1.16 -2.40 11.18
N VAL A 398 2.37 -2.11 11.64
CA VAL A 398 2.77 -2.33 13.04
C VAL A 398 1.94 -1.48 14.00
N LEU A 399 1.73 -0.19 13.74
CA LEU A 399 0.93 0.65 14.64
C LEU A 399 -0.52 0.15 14.78
N PRO A 400 -1.26 -0.17 13.71
CA PRO A 400 -2.58 -0.78 13.85
C PRO A 400 -2.55 -2.08 14.67
N LEU A 401 -1.60 -2.98 14.43
CA LEU A 401 -1.47 -4.22 15.20
C LEU A 401 -1.14 -4.00 16.68
N LEU A 402 -0.55 -2.85 17.03
CA LEU A 402 -0.34 -2.40 18.41
C LEU A 402 -1.55 -1.64 19.00
N GLY A 403 -2.67 -1.58 18.27
CA GLY A 403 -3.89 -0.91 18.72
C GLY A 403 -3.90 0.61 18.53
N VAL A 404 -3.09 1.13 17.61
CA VAL A 404 -2.98 2.56 17.28
C VAL A 404 -3.66 2.84 15.94
N PRO A 405 -4.70 3.68 15.87
CA PRO A 405 -5.27 4.09 14.60
C PRO A 405 -4.32 5.02 13.83
N VAL A 406 -4.22 4.83 12.52
CA VAL A 406 -3.29 5.58 11.65
C VAL A 406 -4.02 6.27 10.49
N GLN A 407 -3.36 7.28 9.87
CA GLN A 407 -3.75 7.88 8.60
C GLN A 407 -2.50 8.17 7.76
N PHE A 408 -2.63 8.21 6.41
CA PHE A 408 -1.50 8.37 5.48
C PHE A 408 -1.35 9.82 4.96
N THR A 409 -2.05 10.75 5.57
CA THR A 409 -1.94 12.19 5.37
C THR A 409 -1.40 12.86 6.64
N PRO A 410 -0.87 14.08 6.57
CA PRO A 410 -0.47 14.82 7.76
C PRO A 410 -1.59 14.92 8.81
N ALA A 411 -1.24 14.77 10.08
CA ALA A 411 -2.12 14.85 11.24
C ALA A 411 -1.56 15.84 12.28
N ALA A 412 -2.27 16.01 13.39
CA ALA A 412 -1.75 16.82 14.51
C ALA A 412 -0.50 16.16 15.13
N THR A 413 -0.45 14.83 15.15
CA THR A 413 0.75 14.04 15.51
C THR A 413 1.17 13.17 14.34
N ASN A 414 2.46 13.23 13.97
CA ASN A 414 3.01 12.52 12.83
C ASN A 414 4.22 11.68 13.22
N VAL A 415 4.50 10.65 12.41
CA VAL A 415 5.72 9.85 12.50
C VAL A 415 6.48 9.96 11.19
N LEU A 416 7.75 10.34 11.26
CA LEU A 416 8.67 10.40 10.13
C LEU A 416 9.90 9.56 10.45
N LEU A 417 10.22 8.60 9.60
CA LEU A 417 11.31 7.65 9.82
C LEU A 417 12.41 7.79 8.76
N GLY A 418 13.65 7.58 9.17
CA GLY A 418 14.78 7.53 8.26
C GLY A 418 14.91 8.78 7.40
N ASP A 419 14.95 8.59 6.09
CA ASP A 419 15.10 9.66 5.12
C ASP A 419 13.78 10.38 4.78
N ASP A 420 12.64 9.97 5.34
CA ASP A 420 11.34 10.61 5.05
C ASP A 420 11.35 12.12 5.34
N VAL A 421 12.11 12.55 6.35
CA VAL A 421 12.26 13.98 6.69
C VAL A 421 12.89 14.81 5.56
N LEU A 422 13.67 14.18 4.67
CA LEU A 422 14.29 14.84 3.52
C LEU A 422 13.30 15.17 2.41
N CYS A 423 12.10 14.58 2.44
CA CYS A 423 11.03 14.85 1.50
C CYS A 423 10.31 16.18 1.76
N TYR A 424 10.54 16.81 2.91
CA TYR A 424 9.81 17.99 3.37
C TYR A 424 10.66 19.25 3.38
N LYS A 425 10.05 20.38 3.04
CA LYS A 425 10.67 21.69 3.18
C LYS A 425 10.77 22.08 4.66
N LYS A 426 11.68 22.99 4.99
CA LYS A 426 11.88 23.48 6.37
C LYS A 426 10.60 23.96 7.03
N ALA A 427 9.74 24.68 6.32
CA ALA A 427 8.47 25.17 6.87
C ALA A 427 7.46 24.03 7.17
N GLU A 428 7.46 22.96 6.38
CA GLU A 428 6.62 21.78 6.65
C GLU A 428 7.13 21.01 7.89
N LEU A 429 8.46 20.87 8.02
CA LEU A 429 9.07 20.28 9.22
C LEU A 429 8.80 21.10 10.48
N GLU A 430 8.85 22.43 10.40
CA GLU A 430 8.46 23.31 11.50
C GLU A 430 6.99 23.14 11.89
N ALA A 431 6.10 22.91 10.91
CA ALA A 431 4.68 22.64 11.20
C ALA A 431 4.50 21.30 11.95
N PHE A 432 5.23 20.25 11.57
CA PHE A 432 5.24 18.98 12.31
C PHE A 432 5.80 19.16 13.74
N LEU A 433 6.87 19.95 13.89
CA LEU A 433 7.48 20.24 15.19
C LEU A 433 6.62 21.11 16.12
N ARG A 434 5.63 21.87 15.59
CA ARG A 434 4.62 22.59 16.37
C ARG A 434 3.51 21.69 16.90
N GLY A 435 3.30 20.54 16.24
CA GLY A 435 2.36 19.51 16.66
C GLY A 435 3.04 18.41 17.47
N GLY A 436 2.65 17.17 17.21
CA GLY A 436 3.32 15.97 17.69
C GLY A 436 4.20 15.38 16.60
N LEU A 437 5.45 15.02 16.95
CA LEU A 437 6.36 14.37 16.01
C LEU A 437 7.11 13.22 16.67
N MET A 438 7.02 12.02 16.11
CA MET A 438 7.88 10.90 16.47
C MET A 438 8.86 10.63 15.33
N VAL A 439 10.14 10.47 15.66
CA VAL A 439 11.22 10.21 14.69
C VAL A 439 12.13 9.09 15.20
N ASP A 440 12.73 8.35 14.25
CA ASP A 440 13.83 7.45 14.57
C ASP A 440 15.17 8.20 14.60
N ASN A 441 16.25 7.49 14.92
CA ASN A 441 17.59 8.07 15.02
C ASN A 441 18.06 8.71 13.70
N ILE A 442 17.81 8.08 12.56
CA ILE A 442 18.25 8.59 11.25
C ILE A 442 17.51 9.90 10.92
N ALA A 443 16.21 9.93 11.09
CA ALA A 443 15.41 11.13 10.92
C ALA A 443 15.84 12.25 11.89
N ALA A 444 16.11 11.91 13.16
CA ALA A 444 16.60 12.86 14.15
C ALA A 444 17.98 13.44 13.80
N GLU A 445 18.92 12.62 13.30
CA GLU A 445 20.23 13.08 12.82
C GLU A 445 20.09 14.07 11.65
N HIS A 446 19.20 13.79 10.68
CA HIS A 446 18.89 14.72 9.59
C HIS A 446 18.32 16.04 10.10
N LEU A 447 17.36 15.99 11.02
CA LEU A 447 16.76 17.18 11.60
C LEU A 447 17.79 18.00 12.38
N CYS A 448 18.70 17.35 13.14
CA CYS A 448 19.81 18.01 13.80
C CYS A 448 20.74 18.72 12.80
N ALA A 449 21.09 18.04 11.69
CA ALA A 449 21.92 18.62 10.63
C ALA A 449 21.24 19.83 9.93
N MET A 450 19.91 19.84 9.88
CA MET A 450 19.11 20.98 9.37
C MET A 450 18.95 22.14 10.38
N GLY A 451 19.51 22.00 11.59
CA GLY A 451 19.45 23.02 12.65
C GLY A 451 18.28 22.91 13.61
N PHE A 452 17.53 21.79 13.62
CA PHE A 452 16.38 21.58 14.49
C PHE A 452 16.73 20.92 15.85
N ALA A 453 18.00 20.65 16.16
CA ALA A 453 18.42 20.02 17.41
C ALA A 453 17.79 20.67 18.68
N PRO A 454 17.68 22.01 18.81
CA PRO A 454 17.02 22.63 19.97
C PRO A 454 15.54 22.30 20.14
N LEU A 455 14.87 21.87 19.05
CA LEU A 455 13.45 21.49 19.07
C LEU A 455 13.24 19.99 19.27
N LEU A 456 14.30 19.17 19.15
CA LEU A 456 14.24 17.72 19.42
C LEU A 456 14.51 17.37 20.88
N GLY A 457 15.12 18.28 21.65
CA GLY A 457 15.54 18.02 23.03
C GLY A 457 16.71 17.05 23.15
N CYS A 458 17.44 16.80 22.07
CA CYS A 458 18.64 15.96 22.08
C CYS A 458 19.54 16.26 20.88
N ALA A 459 20.78 15.80 20.95
CA ALA A 459 21.75 15.86 19.86
C ALA A 459 22.52 14.53 19.77
N PRO A 460 22.94 14.11 18.55
CA PRO A 460 23.80 12.94 18.38
C PRO A 460 25.13 13.11 19.13
N ASP A 461 25.53 12.10 19.89
CA ASP A 461 26.78 12.05 20.68
C ASP A 461 27.55 10.74 20.43
N GLY A 462 27.44 10.20 19.26
CA GLY A 462 28.11 8.97 18.82
C GLY A 462 27.17 7.83 18.50
N ARG A 463 27.74 6.64 18.35
CA ARG A 463 27.01 5.39 18.04
C ARG A 463 27.24 4.35 19.14
N ILE A 464 26.31 3.45 19.28
CA ILE A 464 26.44 2.30 20.19
C ILE A 464 26.97 1.13 19.36
N GLU A 465 28.16 0.62 19.77
CA GLU A 465 28.94 -0.37 19.05
C GLU A 465 28.61 -1.74 19.68
N GLY A 466 27.99 -2.41 19.99
CA GLY A 466 27.80 -3.73 20.59
C GLY A 466 26.32 -4.10 20.81
N PRO A 467 26.07 -5.28 21.33
CA PRO A 467 24.73 -5.71 21.65
C PRO A 467 24.14 -4.82 22.75
N CYS A 468 22.85 -4.51 22.61
CA CYS A 468 22.13 -3.78 23.63
C CYS A 468 20.66 -4.22 23.70
N VAL A 469 20.01 -3.89 24.81
CA VAL A 469 18.60 -4.15 25.03
C VAL A 469 17.92 -2.86 25.51
N GLU A 470 16.70 -2.65 25.07
CA GLU A 470 15.90 -1.51 25.52
C GLU A 470 15.11 -1.87 26.79
N GLN A 471 15.02 -0.94 27.73
CA GLN A 471 14.22 -1.07 28.93
C GLN A 471 13.28 0.13 29.09
N ILE A 472 12.02 -0.12 29.42
CA ILE A 472 11.08 0.94 29.80
C ILE A 472 11.50 1.53 31.15
N SER A 473 11.95 2.78 31.18
CA SER A 473 12.40 3.45 32.41
C SER A 473 11.30 4.29 33.08
N SER A 474 10.37 4.85 32.29
CA SER A 474 9.29 5.68 32.80
C SER A 474 8.02 4.88 33.10
N ALA A 475 7.48 5.05 34.32
CA ALA A 475 6.18 4.51 34.73
C ALA A 475 4.99 5.34 34.21
N GLU A 476 5.22 6.52 33.67
CA GLU A 476 4.17 7.49 33.29
C GLU A 476 3.27 6.97 32.18
N TYR A 477 3.87 6.37 31.14
CA TYR A 477 3.15 5.96 29.91
C TYR A 477 2.80 4.47 29.87
N ALA A 478 3.47 3.65 30.67
CA ALA A 478 3.25 2.20 30.70
C ALA A 478 3.50 1.64 32.11
N ARG A 479 2.77 2.13 33.10
CA ARG A 479 3.03 1.92 34.55
C ARG A 479 3.36 0.46 34.91
N GLN A 480 2.54 -0.48 34.49
CA GLN A 480 2.75 -1.90 34.82
C GLN A 480 3.93 -2.56 34.07
N TRP A 481 4.49 -1.86 33.09
CA TRP A 481 5.59 -2.34 32.25
C TRP A 481 6.92 -1.66 32.59
N ALA A 482 6.96 -0.73 33.57
CA ALA A 482 8.21 -0.11 33.98
C ALA A 482 9.22 -1.18 34.45
N GLY A 483 10.46 -1.06 34.00
CA GLY A 483 11.51 -2.05 34.21
C GLY A 483 11.52 -3.22 33.23
N THR A 484 10.50 -3.40 32.39
CA THR A 484 10.44 -4.47 31.40
C THR A 484 11.42 -4.21 30.26
N LEU A 485 12.08 -5.27 29.81
CA LEU A 485 12.97 -5.23 28.65
C LEU A 485 12.17 -5.37 27.35
N LEU A 486 12.60 -4.63 26.32
CA LEU A 486 12.06 -4.66 24.98
C LEU A 486 13.14 -5.13 24.00
N CYS A 487 12.74 -5.92 22.98
CA CYS A 487 13.66 -6.33 21.92
C CYS A 487 14.08 -5.15 21.07
N THR A 488 15.38 -5.01 20.78
CA THR A 488 15.96 -3.98 19.90
C THR A 488 16.28 -4.52 18.51
N ASP A 489 16.30 -5.84 18.33
CA ASP A 489 16.68 -6.53 17.07
C ASP A 489 18.02 -6.02 16.48
N TRP A 490 19.04 -6.05 17.32
CA TRP A 490 20.38 -5.56 17.01
C TRP A 490 20.97 -6.12 15.71
N GLU A 491 20.78 -7.41 15.45
CA GLU A 491 21.31 -8.07 14.26
C GLU A 491 20.62 -7.62 12.97
N ALA A 492 19.32 -7.31 13.02
CA ALA A 492 18.62 -6.75 11.89
C ALA A 492 19.11 -5.31 11.60
N VAL A 493 19.31 -4.49 12.63
CA VAL A 493 19.87 -3.14 12.50
C VAL A 493 21.22 -3.18 11.79
N ARG A 494 22.12 -4.07 12.21
CA ARG A 494 23.46 -4.22 11.60
C ARG A 494 23.41 -4.71 10.15
N ARG A 495 22.61 -5.74 9.86
CA ARG A 495 22.52 -6.32 8.51
C ARG A 495 22.06 -5.33 7.45
N GLU A 496 21.26 -4.37 7.82
CA GLU A 496 20.75 -3.36 6.90
C GLU A 496 21.61 -2.09 6.81
N GLY A 497 22.82 -2.12 7.39
CA GLY A 497 23.73 -0.99 7.38
C GLY A 497 23.26 0.20 8.23
N ALA A 498 22.27 -0.01 9.09
CA ALA A 498 21.79 0.98 10.05
C ALA A 498 22.60 0.90 11.36
N TRP A 499 22.35 1.84 12.25
CA TRP A 499 23.05 1.95 13.53
C TRP A 499 22.10 2.43 14.63
N ILE A 500 22.55 2.29 15.88
CA ILE A 500 21.91 2.87 17.05
C ILE A 500 22.68 4.14 17.43
N THR A 501 21.98 5.27 17.55
CA THR A 501 22.59 6.55 17.90
C THR A 501 22.58 6.74 19.41
N ARG A 502 23.71 7.09 19.99
CA ARG A 502 23.77 7.64 21.32
C ARG A 502 23.36 9.11 21.26
N PHE A 503 22.32 9.48 21.98
CA PHE A 503 21.87 10.86 22.08
C PHE A 503 22.25 11.46 23.44
N ALA A 504 22.78 12.68 23.43
CA ALA A 504 22.86 13.52 24.60
C ALA A 504 21.54 14.26 24.76
N ALA A 505 20.81 14.00 25.86
CA ALA A 505 19.55 14.65 26.17
C ALA A 505 19.76 16.08 26.65
N ALA A 506 18.95 17.02 26.18
CA ALA A 506 18.94 18.40 26.62
C ALA A 506 18.22 18.56 27.98
N ALA A 507 18.44 19.70 28.63
CA ALA A 507 17.70 20.04 29.84
C ALA A 507 16.19 20.09 29.58
N GLY A 508 15.40 19.41 30.41
CA GLY A 508 13.94 19.30 30.26
C GLY A 508 13.50 18.14 29.36
N ALA A 509 14.42 17.45 28.70
CA ALA A 509 14.10 16.22 27.98
C ALA A 509 13.88 15.06 28.97
N GLN A 510 12.83 14.26 28.71
CA GLN A 510 12.41 13.14 29.54
C GLN A 510 12.86 11.82 28.90
N GLU A 511 13.64 11.01 29.62
CA GLU A 511 13.96 9.65 29.23
C GLU A 511 12.75 8.75 29.51
N ILE A 512 12.24 8.13 28.44
CA ILE A 512 11.11 7.20 28.53
C ILE A 512 11.59 5.75 28.54
N CYS A 513 12.59 5.45 27.71
CA CYS A 513 13.29 4.16 27.67
C CYS A 513 14.79 4.39 27.64
N ARG A 514 15.54 3.42 28.13
CA ARG A 514 17.01 3.40 28.14
C ARG A 514 17.57 2.20 27.43
N LEU A 515 18.77 2.33 26.90
CA LEU A 515 19.57 1.23 26.37
C LEU A 515 20.51 0.73 27.45
N LEU A 516 20.59 -0.58 27.58
CA LEU A 516 21.47 -1.31 28.47
C LEU A 516 22.35 -2.25 27.68
N ASP A 517 23.61 -2.44 28.12
CA ASP A 517 24.51 -3.45 27.57
C ASP A 517 24.15 -4.88 28.00
N GLU A 518 24.98 -5.85 27.67
CA GLU A 518 24.85 -7.27 28.04
C GLU A 518 24.92 -7.51 29.56
N GLU A 519 25.58 -6.63 30.29
CA GLU A 519 25.70 -6.67 31.75
C GLU A 519 24.58 -5.83 32.45
N LYS A 520 23.63 -5.29 31.68
CA LYS A 520 22.55 -4.42 32.13
C LYS A 520 23.03 -3.07 32.67
N GLN A 521 24.21 -2.62 32.24
CA GLN A 521 24.68 -1.26 32.56
C GLN A 521 24.06 -0.24 31.58
N TYR A 522 23.83 0.94 32.07
CA TYR A 522 23.27 2.03 31.30
C TYR A 522 24.23 2.50 30.18
N LEU A 523 23.72 2.59 28.97
CA LEU A 523 24.43 3.11 27.79
C LEU A 523 23.97 4.51 27.37
N ALA A 524 22.66 4.68 27.18
CA ALA A 524 22.08 5.92 26.68
C ALA A 524 20.55 5.89 26.81
N PRO A 525 19.85 7.02 26.59
CA PRO A 525 18.42 7.02 26.35
C PRO A 525 18.07 6.26 25.06
N ALA A 526 17.02 5.40 25.10
CA ALA A 526 16.49 4.69 23.94
C ALA A 526 15.31 5.43 23.30
N LEU A 527 14.50 6.09 24.12
CA LEU A 527 13.36 6.90 23.73
C LEU A 527 13.31 8.15 24.60
N ILE A 528 13.36 9.30 23.96
CA ILE A 528 13.33 10.64 24.58
C ILE A 528 12.01 11.31 24.20
N ARG A 529 11.34 11.96 25.16
CA ARG A 529 10.22 12.87 24.96
C ARG A 529 10.62 14.29 25.34
N PHE A 530 10.25 15.26 24.52
CA PHE A 530 10.57 16.67 24.75
C PHE A 530 9.42 17.59 24.34
N GLU A 531 9.08 18.55 25.18
CA GLU A 531 8.21 19.67 24.83
C GLU A 531 9.08 20.83 24.36
N ASN A 532 8.95 21.21 23.11
CA ASN A 532 9.84 22.19 22.49
C ASN A 532 9.31 23.64 22.61
N ALA A 533 10.17 24.59 22.29
CA ALA A 533 9.86 26.02 22.37
C ALA A 533 8.74 26.48 21.41
N LEU A 534 8.31 25.65 20.46
CA LEU A 534 7.18 25.92 19.58
C LEU A 534 5.84 25.43 20.16
N GLY A 535 5.86 24.81 21.33
CA GLY A 535 4.70 24.22 22.01
C GLY A 535 4.36 22.81 21.51
N GLY A 536 5.19 22.21 20.68
CA GLY A 536 5.00 20.84 20.18
C GLY A 536 5.70 19.80 21.05
N ILE A 537 5.29 18.54 20.89
CA ILE A 537 5.85 17.38 21.59
C ILE A 537 6.62 16.52 20.60
N VAL A 538 7.89 16.25 20.87
CA VAL A 538 8.75 15.41 20.04
C VAL A 538 9.15 14.16 20.80
N CYS A 539 9.11 13.02 20.11
CA CYS A 539 9.62 11.73 20.59
C CYS A 539 10.74 11.26 19.66
N VAL A 540 11.93 10.99 20.22
CA VAL A 540 13.11 10.55 19.47
C VAL A 540 13.49 9.15 19.90
N LEU A 541 13.52 8.22 18.95
CA LEU A 541 14.01 6.86 19.13
C LEU A 541 15.50 6.78 18.79
N ALA A 542 16.28 6.08 19.60
CA ALA A 542 17.71 5.91 19.38
C ALA A 542 18.06 4.87 18.30
N ALA A 543 17.09 4.09 17.84
CA ALA A 543 17.27 3.02 16.87
C ALA A 543 16.22 3.11 15.76
N PRO A 544 16.50 2.56 14.56
CA PRO A 544 15.50 2.46 13.51
C PRO A 544 14.35 1.55 13.91
N VAL A 545 13.16 1.87 13.43
CA VAL A 545 11.98 1.04 13.65
C VAL A 545 12.05 -0.22 12.79
N ARG A 546 11.73 -1.36 13.42
CA ARG A 546 11.68 -2.69 12.78
C ARG A 546 10.35 -3.37 13.10
N THR A 547 9.86 -4.20 12.18
CA THR A 547 8.65 -4.99 12.43
C THR A 547 8.90 -6.03 13.51
N LEU A 548 9.99 -6.80 13.39
CA LEU A 548 10.39 -7.78 14.40
C LEU A 548 10.82 -7.09 15.68
N GLY A 549 10.39 -7.62 16.81
CA GLY A 549 10.65 -7.06 18.14
C GLY A 549 9.74 -5.90 18.54
N TRP A 550 9.05 -5.25 17.59
CA TRP A 550 8.07 -4.21 17.90
C TRP A 550 6.70 -4.77 18.27
N LEU A 551 6.31 -5.92 17.72
CA LEU A 551 5.04 -6.58 18.00
C LEU A 551 5.09 -7.30 19.35
N CYS A 552 5.10 -6.54 20.45
CA CYS A 552 5.05 -7.07 21.81
C CYS A 552 4.16 -6.20 22.72
N ARG A 553 3.63 -6.81 23.78
CA ARG A 553 2.68 -6.15 24.71
C ARG A 553 3.25 -4.91 25.41
N GLY A 554 4.52 -4.96 25.80
CA GLY A 554 5.20 -3.83 26.44
C GLY A 554 5.33 -2.62 25.51
N ARG A 555 5.73 -2.86 24.24
CA ARG A 555 5.80 -1.82 23.23
C ARG A 555 4.41 -1.25 22.91
N ALA A 556 3.42 -2.11 22.78
CA ALA A 556 2.04 -1.70 22.53
C ALA A 556 1.51 -0.77 23.63
N ALA A 557 1.71 -1.16 24.91
CA ALA A 557 1.29 -0.34 26.05
C ALA A 557 2.02 1.00 26.08
N LEU A 558 3.34 0.99 25.88
CA LEU A 558 4.19 2.19 25.85
C LEU A 558 3.74 3.17 24.77
N LEU A 559 3.61 2.70 23.52
CA LEU A 559 3.26 3.56 22.40
C LEU A 559 1.85 4.13 22.53
N ARG A 560 0.87 3.32 22.93
CA ARG A 560 -0.49 3.84 23.19
C ARG A 560 -0.50 4.91 24.28
N GLY A 561 0.17 4.67 25.40
CA GLY A 561 0.26 5.65 26.49
C GLY A 561 0.94 6.94 26.06
N LEU A 562 2.07 6.83 25.36
CA LEU A 562 2.85 7.96 24.86
C LEU A 562 2.07 8.78 23.83
N LEU A 563 1.56 8.12 22.77
CA LEU A 563 0.86 8.77 21.67
C LEU A 563 -0.47 9.41 22.13
N ARG A 564 -1.20 8.79 23.05
CA ARG A 564 -2.44 9.35 23.61
C ARG A 564 -2.20 10.72 24.28
N GLY A 565 -1.02 10.95 24.84
CA GLY A 565 -0.59 12.22 25.41
C GLY A 565 -0.09 13.26 24.39
N MET A 566 -0.04 12.92 23.10
CA MET A 566 0.44 13.82 22.05
C MET A 566 -0.71 14.65 21.44
N PRO A 567 -0.42 15.81 20.81
CA PRO A 567 -1.41 16.69 20.20
C PRO A 567 -2.37 15.96 19.26
N GLY A 568 -3.69 16.16 19.43
CA GLY A 568 -4.74 15.61 18.57
C GLY A 568 -4.97 14.11 18.69
N CYS A 569 -4.34 13.42 19.65
CA CYS A 569 -4.48 11.97 19.81
C CYS A 569 -5.43 11.55 20.96
N ALA A 570 -5.80 12.46 21.85
CA ALA A 570 -6.58 12.11 23.06
C ALA A 570 -7.96 11.49 22.74
N GLU A 571 -8.59 11.88 21.65
CA GLU A 571 -9.93 11.44 21.24
C GLU A 571 -9.88 10.25 20.25
N LEU A 572 -8.68 9.79 19.85
CA LEU A 572 -8.55 8.66 18.96
C LEU A 572 -8.89 7.34 19.67
N PRO A 573 -9.55 6.39 19.00
CA PRO A 573 -9.93 5.10 19.55
C PRO A 573 -8.73 4.13 19.62
N PHE A 574 -7.77 4.41 20.51
CA PHE A 574 -6.69 3.44 20.82
C PHE A 574 -7.30 2.18 21.42
N VAL A 575 -6.86 1.02 20.94
CA VAL A 575 -7.39 -0.28 21.37
C VAL A 575 -6.39 -1.00 22.27
N GLU A 576 -6.86 -1.40 23.45
CA GLU A 576 -6.14 -2.28 24.37
C GLU A 576 -6.77 -3.69 24.34
N GLY A 577 -6.16 -4.67 25.02
CA GLY A 577 -6.69 -6.02 25.13
C GLY A 577 -5.77 -7.08 24.53
N ASP A 578 -6.38 -8.03 23.80
CA ASP A 578 -5.64 -9.13 23.21
C ASP A 578 -4.80 -8.69 22.00
N ALA A 579 -3.83 -9.53 21.61
CA ALA A 579 -3.00 -9.28 20.44
C ALA A 579 -3.81 -9.41 19.14
N ASN A 580 -3.25 -8.90 18.04
CA ASN A 580 -3.82 -8.98 16.69
C ASN A 580 -5.16 -8.23 16.51
N LEU A 581 -5.43 -7.25 17.35
CA LEU A 581 -6.56 -6.33 17.23
C LEU A 581 -6.09 -5.02 16.61
N ALA A 582 -6.58 -4.69 15.41
CA ALA A 582 -6.20 -3.51 14.66
C ALA A 582 -7.39 -2.55 14.47
N PRO A 583 -7.32 -1.30 14.98
CA PRO A 583 -8.34 -0.27 14.77
C PRO A 583 -8.10 0.48 13.45
N PHE A 584 -9.18 0.68 12.70
CA PHE A 584 -9.25 1.59 11.56
C PHE A 584 -10.39 2.57 11.79
N TYR A 585 -10.05 3.84 11.96
CA TYR A 585 -11.00 4.87 12.35
C TYR A 585 -11.23 5.88 11.24
N TYR A 586 -12.48 6.22 11.03
CA TYR A 586 -12.93 7.16 10.00
C TYR A 586 -13.94 8.14 10.59
N GLU A 587 -13.88 9.40 10.17
CA GLU A 587 -14.72 10.46 10.71
C GLU A 587 -15.24 11.37 9.59
N ASP A 588 -16.49 11.79 9.71
CA ASP A 588 -17.07 12.81 8.84
C ASP A 588 -16.82 14.24 9.38
N ALA A 589 -17.19 15.24 8.59
CA ALA A 589 -17.02 16.65 8.96
C ALA A 589 -17.86 17.09 10.17
N GLN A 590 -18.85 16.29 10.58
CA GLN A 590 -19.72 16.54 11.74
C GLN A 590 -19.24 15.80 13.00
N GLY A 591 -18.12 15.06 12.93
CA GLY A 591 -17.57 14.27 14.02
C GLY A 591 -18.23 12.89 14.20
N GLY A 592 -19.06 12.47 13.25
CA GLY A 592 -19.62 11.11 13.25
C GLY A 592 -18.57 10.07 12.89
N GLY A 593 -18.19 9.22 13.87
CA GLY A 593 -17.12 8.26 13.70
C GLY A 593 -17.59 6.86 13.27
N LEU A 594 -16.73 6.16 12.54
CA LEU A 594 -16.81 4.75 12.21
C LEU A 594 -15.52 4.06 12.58
N LEU A 595 -15.56 3.14 13.52
CA LEU A 595 -14.44 2.29 13.90
C LEU A 595 -14.64 0.89 13.30
N GLY A 596 -13.73 0.49 12.42
CA GLY A 596 -13.53 -0.91 12.05
C GLY A 596 -12.50 -1.54 12.99
N LEU A 597 -12.92 -2.51 13.77
CA LEU A 597 -12.00 -3.25 14.64
C LEU A 597 -11.78 -4.64 14.07
N VAL A 598 -10.55 -4.92 13.68
CA VAL A 598 -10.15 -6.17 13.02
C VAL A 598 -9.49 -7.09 14.03
N ASN A 599 -9.97 -8.33 14.13
CA ASN A 599 -9.22 -9.43 14.70
C ASN A 599 -8.63 -10.27 13.55
N CYS A 600 -7.35 -10.08 13.28
CA CYS A 600 -6.65 -10.89 12.29
C CYS A 600 -6.06 -12.19 12.90
N GLY A 601 -6.15 -12.39 14.21
CA GLY A 601 -5.70 -13.60 14.90
C GLY A 601 -6.62 -14.81 14.66
N LEU A 602 -6.12 -15.98 15.06
CA LEU A 602 -6.81 -17.27 14.95
C LEU A 602 -7.57 -17.67 16.24
N ASP A 603 -7.54 -16.79 17.25
CA ASP A 603 -8.24 -16.96 18.53
C ASP A 603 -9.30 -15.87 18.68
N ASP A 604 -10.33 -16.15 19.51
CA ASP A 604 -11.25 -15.11 19.98
C ASP A 604 -10.45 -14.02 20.72
N ALA A 605 -10.77 -12.76 20.44
CA ALA A 605 -10.08 -11.63 21.03
C ALA A 605 -11.03 -10.69 21.76
N ARG A 606 -10.56 -10.13 22.86
CA ARG A 606 -11.25 -9.12 23.64
C ARG A 606 -10.54 -7.78 23.54
N ALA A 607 -11.25 -6.77 23.13
CA ALA A 607 -10.79 -5.39 23.07
C ALA A 607 -11.27 -4.59 24.28
N VAL A 608 -10.48 -3.59 24.64
CA VAL A 608 -10.80 -2.56 25.63
C VAL A 608 -10.52 -1.22 25.00
N LEU A 609 -11.45 -0.29 25.08
CA LEU A 609 -11.29 1.08 24.62
C LEU A 609 -11.06 2.05 25.78
N PRO A 610 -10.47 3.23 25.51
CA PRO A 610 -10.34 4.27 26.52
C PRO A 610 -11.70 4.67 27.11
N ASP A 611 -11.68 5.06 28.39
CA ASP A 611 -12.86 5.61 29.05
C ASP A 611 -13.39 6.83 28.26
N GLY A 612 -14.72 6.89 28.14
CA GLY A 612 -15.38 8.04 27.52
C GLY A 612 -15.78 7.86 26.06
N LEU A 613 -15.40 6.78 25.40
CA LEU A 613 -15.87 6.46 24.06
C LEU A 613 -17.11 5.52 24.13
N ARG A 614 -18.27 6.00 23.70
CA ARG A 614 -19.44 5.15 23.54
C ARG A 614 -19.45 4.57 22.13
N LEU A 615 -19.65 3.26 22.05
CA LEU A 615 -19.76 2.51 20.80
C LEU A 615 -21.14 1.87 20.67
N GLU A 616 -21.68 1.94 19.47
CA GLU A 616 -22.83 1.14 19.04
C GLU A 616 -22.39 0.26 17.87
N ASN A 617 -22.87 -0.98 17.83
CA ASN A 617 -22.66 -1.82 16.66
C ASN A 617 -23.29 -1.14 15.43
N ALA A 618 -22.48 -0.84 14.43
CA ALA A 618 -22.91 -0.02 13.31
C ALA A 618 -23.91 -0.73 12.37
N LEU A 619 -23.96 -2.05 12.42
CA LEU A 619 -24.83 -2.87 11.55
C LEU A 619 -26.22 -3.11 12.15
N ASP A 620 -26.36 -3.24 13.46
CA ASP A 620 -27.62 -3.58 14.12
C ASP A 620 -28.07 -2.62 15.26
N GLY A 621 -27.21 -1.64 15.61
CA GLY A 621 -27.51 -0.64 16.64
C GLY A 621 -27.50 -1.16 18.06
N THR A 622 -26.99 -2.37 18.31
CA THR A 622 -26.88 -2.94 19.65
C THR A 622 -25.71 -2.36 20.43
N ASP A 623 -25.78 -2.43 21.76
CA ASP A 623 -24.67 -2.03 22.63
C ASP A 623 -23.42 -2.86 22.34
N ALA A 624 -22.28 -2.21 22.25
CA ALA A 624 -21.03 -2.84 21.82
C ALA A 624 -20.32 -3.66 22.91
N GLU A 625 -20.73 -3.53 24.17
CA GLU A 625 -20.08 -4.20 25.29
C GLU A 625 -20.64 -5.63 25.56
N PRO A 626 -19.80 -6.64 25.83
CA PRO A 626 -18.34 -6.63 25.77
C PRO A 626 -17.79 -6.70 24.36
N LEU A 627 -16.68 -5.99 24.09
CA LEU A 627 -16.01 -5.98 22.78
C LEU A 627 -15.28 -7.32 22.54
N ARG A 628 -15.97 -8.29 21.97
CA ARG A 628 -15.41 -9.59 21.60
C ARG A 628 -15.48 -9.79 20.10
N LEU A 629 -14.38 -10.25 19.53
CA LEU A 629 -14.25 -10.54 18.11
C LEU A 629 -13.85 -12.00 17.91
N SER A 630 -14.56 -12.69 17.05
CA SER A 630 -14.19 -14.03 16.60
C SER A 630 -12.90 -14.00 15.78
N PRO A 631 -12.21 -15.13 15.58
CA PRO A 631 -11.06 -15.23 14.69
C PRO A 631 -11.37 -14.71 13.30
N VAL A 632 -10.39 -14.10 12.64
CA VAL A 632 -10.43 -13.68 11.24
C VAL A 632 -11.73 -12.90 10.94
N SER A 633 -11.98 -11.85 11.71
CA SER A 633 -13.21 -11.08 11.61
C SER A 633 -13.01 -9.58 11.78
N VAL A 634 -13.99 -8.82 11.33
CA VAL A 634 -14.08 -7.38 11.60
C VAL A 634 -15.46 -7.05 12.15
N LYS A 635 -15.48 -6.15 13.12
CA LYS A 635 -16.71 -5.52 13.62
C LYS A 635 -16.66 -4.02 13.37
N PHE A 636 -17.83 -3.45 13.14
CA PHE A 636 -17.99 -2.04 12.81
C PHE A 636 -18.80 -1.35 13.88
N TYR A 637 -18.27 -0.24 14.40
CA TYR A 637 -18.89 0.51 15.49
C TYR A 637 -19.04 1.98 15.09
N ARG A 638 -20.20 2.56 15.42
CA ARG A 638 -20.36 4.02 15.43
C ARG A 638 -19.79 4.55 16.72
N THR A 639 -19.03 5.62 16.64
CA THR A 639 -18.59 6.36 17.81
C THR A 639 -19.52 7.55 17.99
N CYS A 640 -20.14 7.64 19.16
CA CYS A 640 -20.95 8.78 19.55
C CYS A 640 -20.09 9.70 20.42
N PRO A 641 -19.92 10.99 20.07
CA PRO A 641 -19.27 11.93 20.98
C PRO A 641 -20.09 11.94 22.27
N GLN A 642 -19.42 11.77 23.41
CA GLN A 642 -20.10 12.03 24.69
C GLN A 642 -20.59 13.47 24.68
N GLN A 643 -21.91 13.68 24.89
CA GLN A 643 -22.37 14.99 25.29
C GLN A 643 -21.55 15.39 26.52
N ARG A 644 -20.74 16.46 26.42
CA ARG A 644 -20.06 17.04 27.57
C ARG A 644 -21.15 17.29 28.60
N ARG A 645 -21.23 16.46 29.66
CA ARG A 645 -22.01 16.81 30.82
C ARG A 645 -21.39 18.10 31.33
N ASN A 646 -22.14 19.19 31.28
CA ASN A 646 -21.78 20.41 31.89
C ASN A 646 -21.48 20.08 33.37
N LYS A 647 -20.32 20.54 33.89
CA LYS A 647 -19.94 20.39 35.30
C LYS A 647 -20.90 21.06 36.29
N GLU A 648 -21.99 21.66 35.78
CA GLU A 648 -23.02 22.35 36.54
C GLU A 648 -24.19 21.43 37.01
N ASP A 649 -24.22 20.17 36.59
CA ASP A 649 -25.30 19.23 36.96
C ASP A 649 -24.85 18.14 37.96
N MET A 650 -23.92 18.48 38.88
CA MET A 650 -23.72 17.63 40.05
C MET A 650 -24.42 18.28 41.28
N PRO A 651 -25.30 17.50 41.95
CA PRO A 651 -26.03 17.97 43.10
C PRO A 651 -25.17 18.25 44.29
#